data_63508b65397c44434ad49316653290d3
#
_entry.id   63508b65397c44434ad49316653290d3
#
_cell.length_a   1.000
_cell.length_b   1.000
_cell.length_c   1.000
_cell.angle_alpha   90.00
_cell.angle_beta   90.00
_cell.angle_gamma   90.00
#
_symmetry.space_group_name_H-M   'P 1'
#
loop_
_entity.id
_entity.type
_entity.pdbx_description
1 polymer ?
#
loop_
_entity_poly.entity_id
_entity_poly.type
_entity_poly.pdbx_seq_one_letter_code
_entity_poly.pdbx_strand_id
1 'polypeptide(L)'
;MKRLYTLLIGLLCCFSLQAMDETSVAGLFPIANQGRQVWNFNPEWRFHLGDAPGAEAVAYNDRNWEVVSTPHCVKLEPSEASGCRNYQGVAWYRKHFVAPANNLEVYFEAIMGKQWVYVNGKLAQEHFGGYLPIMIDLNKFGIKKGDKCVIAVKADNSNDKTYPPGKPQYQLDFAYHGGIYRDVWLIAKNQVYITNAIKRNQQAGGGIFVHYEHISEQSAGVLVNTELFNAGKATKTVILENTILDAAGKVIRKMTNKVVLQPNSAQTTYQQTTVKRPQLWSPERPYLYRLVTRVKEGKQVLDGGMTKIGIRSFEFKGKEGFWLNGKRYRQFVGANRHQDFAYVGNAVPNSQQWRDVLRLKNAGFNLIRTAHYPQDPSFMDACDELGIFIIVATPGWQFFGKDPKFEPRVLQNTRDIIRRDRNHPCVLMWEPILNETPFKEDFSLKSLQITKEEYPYPYRPVAAADVHSKGVRDNYDVVYGWPGDDEKADAPRQNILTREFGENVDDWYAHNALNRASRSWGEQAMLTQAFSLANSTSEMHRTTGLFLGGCLWHPFDHQRGYHPDPYFGGIYDAFRQTKYAYYMFAAQRNAREAGNEPMVYIANEMTQFSDSNVVVFSNCDSVRLTTFDGAHVTTLPVTHPVDKAYNAPVVFKHAWDFWEARELSYKQKSPHKVNMIAEGIIDGKVVCSTKKMPSRRSNHLRLYVDTMGKNLVADGSDFVVVVAEVIDDSGHVRRPAKEYVRFTVTGEGEIIDDGTINANPRLVEWGSAPMLLRSTRKAGKIHIHAEVQFPGTNAPTPADLDIESVPYTGTFCMIPQQAPVKKVETAATMQYTGEQFTEEQKAQMLKEVQDQQADFGITK
;
A
#
# COMPACT_ATOMS: atom_id res chain seq x y z
N MET A 1 -6.75 -45.75 -50.36
CA MET A 1 -6.15 -46.41 -49.20
C MET A 1 -6.10 -45.37 -48.10
N LYS A 2 -7.04 -45.47 -47.16
CA LYS A 2 -7.20 -44.55 -46.00
C LYS A 2 -6.24 -44.99 -44.90
N ARG A 3 -5.35 -44.13 -44.44
CA ARG A 3 -4.57 -44.35 -43.21
C ARG A 3 -5.26 -43.66 -42.02
N LEU A 4 -5.71 -44.49 -41.12
CA LEU A 4 -6.24 -44.12 -39.81
C LEU A 4 -5.09 -43.64 -38.94
N TYR A 5 -5.14 -42.39 -38.45
CA TYR A 5 -4.31 -41.93 -37.37
C TYR A 5 -5.10 -42.04 -36.05
N THR A 6 -4.71 -43.00 -35.24
CA THR A 6 -5.19 -43.17 -33.88
C THR A 6 -4.47 -42.13 -32.99
N LEU A 7 -5.22 -41.12 -32.52
CA LEU A 7 -4.72 -40.15 -31.51
C LEU A 7 -4.79 -40.83 -30.14
N LEU A 8 -3.64 -41.16 -29.58
CA LEU A 8 -3.51 -41.54 -28.18
C LEU A 8 -3.53 -40.25 -27.37
N ILE A 9 -4.68 -39.92 -26.74
CA ILE A 9 -4.79 -38.85 -25.74
C ILE A 9 -4.28 -39.44 -24.43
N GLY A 10 -2.99 -39.20 -24.17
CA GLY A 10 -2.45 -39.39 -22.83
C GLY A 10 -3.03 -38.36 -21.90
N LEU A 11 -3.90 -38.79 -20.96
CA LEU A 11 -4.33 -37.98 -19.82
C LEU A 11 -3.11 -37.73 -18.92
N LEU A 12 -2.35 -36.70 -19.21
CA LEU A 12 -1.52 -36.06 -18.18
C LEU A 12 -2.48 -35.35 -17.21
N CYS A 13 -2.74 -35.96 -16.07
CA CYS A 13 -3.23 -35.25 -14.91
C CYS A 13 -2.18 -34.22 -14.47
N CYS A 14 -2.11 -33.11 -15.16
CA CYS A 14 -1.58 -31.89 -14.62
C CYS A 14 -2.49 -31.52 -13.46
N PHE A 15 -2.09 -31.85 -12.23
CA PHE A 15 -2.58 -31.13 -11.06
C PHE A 15 -2.11 -29.68 -11.22
N SER A 16 -2.87 -28.89 -11.95
CA SER A 16 -2.81 -27.46 -11.82
C SER A 16 -3.10 -27.18 -10.34
N LEU A 17 -2.08 -26.74 -9.59
CA LEU A 17 -2.29 -26.01 -8.35
C LEU A 17 -3.08 -24.76 -8.78
N GLN A 18 -4.40 -24.87 -8.83
CA GLN A 18 -5.27 -23.71 -8.95
C GLN A 18 -4.94 -22.87 -7.72
N ALA A 19 -4.28 -21.77 -7.95
CA ALA A 19 -4.08 -20.77 -6.92
C ALA A 19 -5.47 -20.34 -6.46
N MET A 20 -5.88 -20.79 -5.29
CA MET A 20 -6.95 -20.15 -4.54
C MET A 20 -6.33 -18.83 -4.10
N ASP A 21 -7.03 -17.74 -4.30
CA ASP A 21 -6.67 -16.36 -4.01
C ASP A 21 -5.17 -16.09 -3.75
N GLU A 22 -4.62 -15.16 -4.48
CA GLU A 22 -3.21 -14.77 -4.39
C GLU A 22 -2.86 -14.02 -3.08
N THR A 23 -3.71 -14.11 -2.05
CA THR A 23 -3.57 -13.42 -0.76
C THR A 23 -3.06 -14.38 0.31
N SER A 24 -2.04 -13.99 1.04
CA SER A 24 -1.56 -14.73 2.20
C SER A 24 -2.48 -14.53 3.40
N VAL A 25 -2.69 -15.59 4.17
CA VAL A 25 -3.48 -15.58 5.41
C VAL A 25 -2.59 -16.04 6.56
N ALA A 26 -2.39 -15.19 7.54
CA ALA A 26 -1.51 -15.45 8.67
C ALA A 26 -0.08 -15.89 8.23
N GLY A 27 0.42 -15.31 7.15
CA GLY A 27 1.75 -15.59 6.60
C GLY A 27 1.85 -16.83 5.70
N LEU A 28 0.73 -17.45 5.35
CA LEU A 28 0.68 -18.61 4.44
C LEU A 28 -0.37 -18.42 3.35
N PHE A 29 -0.02 -18.72 2.13
CA PHE A 29 -0.99 -18.83 1.04
C PHE A 29 -1.74 -20.16 1.18
N PRO A 30 -3.08 -20.14 1.30
CA PRO A 30 -3.88 -21.34 1.43
C PRO A 30 -3.75 -22.25 0.20
N ILE A 31 -3.70 -23.56 0.44
CA ILE A 31 -3.74 -24.58 -0.62
C ILE A 31 -4.94 -25.49 -0.36
N ALA A 32 -5.76 -25.70 -1.39
CA ALA A 32 -6.93 -26.55 -1.29
C ALA A 32 -6.55 -27.99 -0.86
N ASN A 33 -7.32 -28.59 0.03
CA ASN A 33 -7.17 -29.96 0.51
C ASN A 33 -5.82 -30.29 1.19
N GLN A 34 -5.19 -29.29 1.81
CA GLN A 34 -3.93 -29.46 2.55
C GLN A 34 -4.09 -29.41 4.08
N GLY A 35 -5.24 -29.88 4.59
CA GLY A 35 -5.52 -30.01 6.03
C GLY A 35 -6.00 -28.72 6.70
N ARG A 36 -5.31 -27.61 6.48
CA ARG A 36 -5.77 -26.28 6.92
C ARG A 36 -6.92 -25.81 6.04
N GLN A 37 -7.99 -25.33 6.68
CA GLN A 37 -9.11 -24.69 5.97
C GLN A 37 -9.18 -23.22 6.36
N VAL A 38 -9.45 -22.37 5.38
CA VAL A 38 -9.52 -20.93 5.56
C VAL A 38 -10.81 -20.42 4.93
N TRP A 39 -11.54 -19.60 5.66
CA TRP A 39 -12.74 -18.92 5.19
C TRP A 39 -12.52 -17.42 5.26
N ASN A 40 -12.97 -16.73 4.22
CA ASN A 40 -13.14 -15.29 4.26
C ASN A 40 -14.25 -14.98 5.27
N PHE A 41 -13.93 -14.15 6.27
CA PHE A 41 -14.83 -13.80 7.37
C PHE A 41 -15.26 -12.33 7.30
N ASN A 42 -14.94 -11.65 6.18
CA ASN A 42 -15.21 -10.23 5.96
C ASN A 42 -16.70 -9.87 5.88
N PRO A 43 -17.60 -10.60 5.17
CA PRO A 43 -18.95 -10.13 4.95
C PRO A 43 -19.87 -10.33 6.17
N GLU A 44 -21.00 -9.62 6.16
CA GLU A 44 -22.11 -9.82 7.12
C GLU A 44 -21.78 -9.49 8.58
N TRP A 45 -20.98 -8.48 8.83
CA TRP A 45 -20.86 -7.88 10.15
C TRP A 45 -22.01 -6.93 10.41
N ARG A 46 -22.60 -6.98 11.61
CA ARG A 46 -23.49 -5.95 12.15
C ARG A 46 -22.62 -4.85 12.75
N PHE A 47 -22.81 -3.63 12.29
CA PHE A 47 -22.00 -2.46 12.68
C PHE A 47 -22.87 -1.41 13.37
N HIS A 48 -22.32 -0.81 14.41
CA HIS A 48 -22.91 0.33 15.13
C HIS A 48 -21.83 1.37 15.45
N LEU A 49 -22.08 2.59 15.02
CA LEU A 49 -21.22 3.73 15.34
C LEU A 49 -21.61 4.27 16.72
N GLY A 50 -20.63 4.44 17.59
CA GLY A 50 -20.84 4.83 19.00
C GLY A 50 -20.86 3.64 19.96
N ASP A 51 -21.02 3.91 21.26
CA ASP A 51 -21.06 2.85 22.26
C ASP A 51 -22.44 2.19 22.34
N ALA A 52 -22.44 0.90 22.63
CA ALA A 52 -23.64 0.08 22.77
C ALA A 52 -23.46 -0.83 23.98
N PRO A 53 -23.74 -0.36 25.19
CA PRO A 53 -23.59 -1.14 26.42
C PRO A 53 -24.37 -2.46 26.36
N GLY A 54 -23.70 -3.57 26.68
CA GLY A 54 -24.29 -4.91 26.63
C GLY A 54 -24.19 -5.59 25.27
N ALA A 55 -23.60 -4.93 24.26
CA ALA A 55 -23.49 -5.50 22.91
C ALA A 55 -22.55 -6.72 22.81
N GLU A 56 -21.80 -7.04 23.84
CA GLU A 56 -21.05 -8.29 23.97
C GLU A 56 -21.97 -9.50 24.16
N ALA A 57 -23.19 -9.33 24.73
CA ALA A 57 -24.06 -10.42 25.07
C ALA A 57 -24.68 -11.10 23.83
N VAL A 58 -24.81 -12.43 23.87
CA VAL A 58 -25.39 -13.22 22.76
C VAL A 58 -26.82 -12.79 22.44
N ALA A 59 -27.62 -12.47 23.49
CA ALA A 59 -29.01 -12.08 23.35
C ALA A 59 -29.22 -10.61 22.92
N TYR A 60 -28.18 -9.83 22.77
CA TYR A 60 -28.29 -8.44 22.34
C TYR A 60 -28.97 -8.33 20.97
N ASN A 61 -29.93 -7.42 20.84
CA ASN A 61 -30.66 -7.21 19.61
C ASN A 61 -29.93 -6.22 18.67
N ASP A 62 -29.26 -6.77 17.69
CA ASP A 62 -28.48 -6.00 16.67
C ASP A 62 -29.18 -5.93 15.30
N ARG A 63 -30.51 -6.29 15.22
CA ARG A 63 -31.24 -6.36 13.94
C ARG A 63 -31.26 -5.04 13.17
N ASN A 64 -31.24 -3.93 13.90
CA ASN A 64 -31.28 -2.59 13.33
C ASN A 64 -29.88 -2.01 13.02
N TRP A 65 -28.83 -2.79 13.26
CA TRP A 65 -27.47 -2.36 12.95
C TRP A 65 -27.20 -2.48 11.45
N GLU A 66 -26.34 -1.60 10.95
CA GLU A 66 -25.89 -1.66 9.57
C GLU A 66 -25.20 -3.00 9.27
N VAL A 67 -25.37 -3.52 8.04
CA VAL A 67 -24.65 -4.72 7.58
C VAL A 67 -23.49 -4.28 6.72
N VAL A 68 -22.28 -4.64 7.12
CA VAL A 68 -21.06 -4.22 6.45
C VAL A 68 -20.15 -5.41 6.13
N SER A 69 -19.25 -5.21 5.16
CA SER A 69 -18.11 -6.08 4.90
C SER A 69 -16.81 -5.38 5.30
N THR A 70 -15.88 -6.14 5.89
CA THR A 70 -14.51 -5.65 6.11
C THR A 70 -13.66 -5.91 4.85
N PRO A 71 -12.62 -5.13 4.57
CA PRO A 71 -12.15 -3.92 5.27
C PRO A 71 -13.22 -2.84 5.38
N HIS A 72 -13.40 -2.27 6.58
CA HIS A 72 -14.44 -1.29 6.86
C HIS A 72 -13.90 -0.11 7.67
N CYS A 73 -14.17 1.12 7.19
CA CYS A 73 -13.98 2.36 7.92
C CYS A 73 -15.27 2.71 8.66
N VAL A 74 -15.17 3.07 9.95
CA VAL A 74 -16.36 3.37 10.79
C VAL A 74 -17.22 4.51 10.24
N LYS A 75 -16.63 5.40 9.45
CA LYS A 75 -17.31 6.51 8.79
C LYS A 75 -16.59 6.86 7.50
N LEU A 76 -17.32 7.09 6.43
CA LEU A 76 -16.78 7.63 5.20
C LEU A 76 -16.43 9.11 5.38
N GLU A 77 -15.39 9.58 4.71
CA GLU A 77 -14.91 10.96 4.79
C GLU A 77 -14.81 11.57 3.39
N PRO A 78 -15.17 12.85 3.18
CA PRO A 78 -14.84 13.54 1.93
C PRO A 78 -13.35 13.43 1.61
N SER A 79 -12.99 13.32 0.35
CA SER A 79 -11.58 13.24 -0.07
C SER A 79 -10.77 14.48 0.33
N GLU A 80 -11.45 15.59 0.52
CA GLU A 80 -10.88 16.89 0.93
C GLU A 80 -10.85 17.06 2.45
N ALA A 81 -11.37 16.08 3.23
CA ALA A 81 -11.38 16.19 4.68
C ALA A 81 -9.97 15.94 5.26
N SER A 82 -9.65 16.72 6.27
CA SER A 82 -8.42 16.61 7.06
C SER A 82 -8.67 17.32 8.40
N GLY A 83 -7.66 17.46 9.28
CA GLY A 83 -7.81 18.21 10.54
C GLY A 83 -8.71 17.50 11.55
N CYS A 84 -8.53 16.21 11.75
CA CYS A 84 -9.31 15.43 12.72
C CYS A 84 -10.82 15.39 12.45
N ARG A 85 -11.24 15.46 11.18
CA ARG A 85 -12.65 15.31 10.81
C ARG A 85 -13.11 13.86 10.79
N ASN A 86 -12.16 12.90 10.84
CA ASN A 86 -12.47 11.49 10.99
C ASN A 86 -13.10 11.21 12.37
N TYR A 87 -14.01 10.23 12.40
CA TYR A 87 -14.63 9.81 13.65
C TYR A 87 -13.58 9.27 14.63
N GLN A 88 -13.63 9.71 15.88
CA GLN A 88 -12.79 9.25 16.97
C GLN A 88 -13.68 8.82 18.13
N GLY A 89 -13.58 7.57 18.53
CA GLY A 89 -14.40 7.00 19.59
C GLY A 89 -14.73 5.53 19.37
N VAL A 90 -15.75 5.09 20.10
CA VAL A 90 -16.17 3.70 20.14
C VAL A 90 -17.03 3.34 18.92
N ALA A 91 -16.82 2.16 18.40
CA ALA A 91 -17.71 1.48 17.44
C ALA A 91 -17.80 0.00 17.78
N TRP A 92 -18.90 -0.61 17.41
CA TRP A 92 -19.14 -2.01 17.65
C TRP A 92 -19.37 -2.78 16.37
N TYR A 93 -18.86 -4.01 16.34
CA TYR A 93 -19.07 -4.99 15.28
C TYR A 93 -19.58 -6.29 15.89
N ARG A 94 -20.57 -6.93 15.27
CA ARG A 94 -21.08 -8.24 15.69
C ARG A 94 -21.18 -9.16 14.49
N LYS A 95 -20.67 -10.38 14.63
CA LYS A 95 -20.70 -11.40 13.57
C LYS A 95 -21.42 -12.63 14.10
N HIS A 96 -22.53 -12.97 13.44
CA HIS A 96 -23.24 -14.23 13.65
C HIS A 96 -22.78 -15.27 12.65
N PHE A 97 -22.43 -16.46 13.09
CA PHE A 97 -22.02 -17.55 12.20
C PHE A 97 -22.32 -18.92 12.82
N VAL A 98 -22.28 -19.95 11.96
CA VAL A 98 -22.26 -21.34 12.38
C VAL A 98 -20.86 -21.88 12.21
N ALA A 99 -20.27 -22.43 13.26
CA ALA A 99 -18.90 -22.95 13.22
C ALA A 99 -18.76 -24.04 12.14
N PRO A 100 -17.98 -23.81 11.06
CA PRO A 100 -17.92 -24.77 9.95
C PRO A 100 -17.05 -25.99 10.24
N ALA A 101 -16.20 -25.92 11.24
CA ALA A 101 -15.26 -26.96 11.64
C ALA A 101 -14.99 -26.91 13.15
N ASN A 102 -14.22 -27.88 13.65
CA ASN A 102 -13.60 -27.83 14.96
C ASN A 102 -12.25 -27.08 14.89
N ASN A 103 -11.67 -26.73 16.05
CA ASN A 103 -10.34 -26.12 16.18
C ASN A 103 -10.18 -24.82 15.36
N LEU A 104 -11.12 -23.92 15.54
CA LEU A 104 -11.21 -22.66 14.86
C LEU A 104 -10.41 -21.55 15.55
N GLU A 105 -9.81 -20.69 14.73
CA GLU A 105 -9.18 -19.45 15.14
C GLU A 105 -9.68 -18.29 14.26
N VAL A 106 -10.14 -17.21 14.86
CA VAL A 106 -10.41 -15.96 14.14
C VAL A 106 -9.11 -15.15 14.08
N TYR A 107 -8.74 -14.75 12.90
CA TYR A 107 -7.53 -13.94 12.61
C TYR A 107 -7.98 -12.60 12.05
N PHE A 108 -7.82 -11.54 12.84
CA PHE A 108 -7.96 -10.16 12.37
C PHE A 108 -6.58 -9.66 11.94
N GLU A 109 -6.43 -9.18 10.74
CA GLU A 109 -5.15 -8.62 10.28
C GLU A 109 -4.82 -7.30 10.97
N ALA A 110 -5.83 -6.45 11.22
CA ALA A 110 -5.75 -5.30 12.10
C ALA A 110 -7.12 -4.73 12.43
N ILE A 111 -7.24 -4.15 13.62
CA ILE A 111 -8.37 -3.32 14.07
C ILE A 111 -7.75 -2.04 14.65
N MET A 112 -8.24 -0.86 14.26
CA MET A 112 -7.62 0.38 14.68
C MET A 112 -7.92 0.72 16.15
N GLY A 113 -6.89 1.05 16.91
CA GLY A 113 -6.99 1.64 18.25
C GLY A 113 -6.96 0.62 19.40
N LYS A 114 -7.86 0.76 20.36
CA LYS A 114 -8.10 -0.19 21.46
C LYS A 114 -9.21 -1.14 21.06
N GLN A 115 -9.07 -2.42 21.39
CA GLN A 115 -10.04 -3.43 21.00
C GLN A 115 -10.34 -4.39 22.14
N TRP A 116 -11.63 -4.75 22.27
CA TRP A 116 -12.13 -5.81 23.13
C TRP A 116 -12.91 -6.79 22.26
N VAL A 117 -12.40 -8.01 22.15
CA VAL A 117 -13.04 -9.07 21.36
C VAL A 117 -13.72 -10.05 22.30
N TYR A 118 -15.01 -10.30 22.05
CA TYR A 118 -15.83 -11.21 22.84
C TYR A 118 -16.27 -12.39 21.98
N VAL A 119 -16.32 -13.57 22.58
CA VAL A 119 -16.83 -14.80 22.00
C VAL A 119 -17.99 -15.28 22.85
N ASN A 120 -19.20 -15.32 22.26
CA ASN A 120 -20.44 -15.71 22.97
C ASN A 120 -20.58 -15.00 24.32
N GLY A 121 -20.36 -13.68 24.36
CA GLY A 121 -20.53 -12.85 25.55
C GLY A 121 -19.32 -12.83 26.51
N LYS A 122 -18.31 -13.66 26.30
CA LYS A 122 -17.12 -13.73 27.15
C LYS A 122 -15.96 -12.98 26.52
N LEU A 123 -15.28 -12.13 27.27
CA LEU A 123 -14.07 -11.44 26.82
C LEU A 123 -12.99 -12.47 26.45
N ALA A 124 -12.58 -12.45 25.21
CA ALA A 124 -11.54 -13.31 24.66
C ALA A 124 -10.17 -12.67 24.70
N GLN A 125 -10.10 -11.40 24.31
CA GLN A 125 -8.86 -10.66 24.24
C GLN A 125 -9.10 -9.15 24.31
N GLU A 126 -8.21 -8.46 25.00
CA GLU A 126 -8.02 -7.03 24.97
C GLU A 126 -6.72 -6.75 24.24
N HIS A 127 -6.69 -5.76 23.32
CA HIS A 127 -5.51 -5.40 22.58
C HIS A 127 -5.40 -3.88 22.41
N PHE A 128 -4.15 -3.40 22.32
CA PHE A 128 -3.81 -1.97 22.20
C PHE A 128 -2.81 -1.79 21.06
N GLY A 129 -3.23 -1.09 20.04
CA GLY A 129 -2.49 -0.85 18.81
C GLY A 129 -3.38 -1.07 17.58
N GLY A 130 -2.97 -0.54 16.42
CA GLY A 130 -3.85 -0.52 15.26
C GLY A 130 -3.32 -1.23 14.02
N TYR A 131 -2.12 -1.82 14.05
CA TYR A 131 -1.43 -2.18 12.81
C TYR A 131 -0.97 -3.64 12.72
N LEU A 132 -1.19 -4.43 13.75
CA LEU A 132 -0.73 -5.81 13.87
C LEU A 132 -1.89 -6.78 14.15
N PRO A 133 -1.75 -8.07 13.84
CA PRO A 133 -2.85 -9.00 13.88
C PRO A 133 -3.26 -9.40 15.31
N ILE A 134 -4.53 -9.75 15.44
CA ILE A 134 -5.16 -10.30 16.65
C ILE A 134 -5.69 -11.70 16.33
N MET A 135 -5.43 -12.67 17.20
CA MET A 135 -5.78 -14.07 16.98
C MET A 135 -6.60 -14.61 18.14
N ILE A 136 -7.83 -15.01 17.87
CA ILE A 136 -8.79 -15.51 18.87
C ILE A 136 -8.98 -17.02 18.68
N ASP A 137 -8.53 -17.81 19.65
CA ASP A 137 -8.68 -19.26 19.67
C ASP A 137 -10.07 -19.65 20.20
N LEU A 138 -10.97 -20.09 19.32
CA LEU A 138 -12.33 -20.44 19.66
C LEU A 138 -12.45 -21.73 20.50
N ASN A 139 -11.40 -22.57 20.52
CA ASN A 139 -11.40 -23.78 21.36
C ASN A 139 -11.45 -23.44 22.85
N LYS A 140 -10.88 -22.30 23.26
CA LYS A 140 -10.92 -21.84 24.65
C LYS A 140 -12.34 -21.56 25.15
N PHE A 141 -13.29 -21.42 24.22
CA PHE A 141 -14.72 -21.16 24.48
C PHE A 141 -15.58 -22.40 24.26
N GLY A 142 -14.96 -23.55 23.97
CA GLY A 142 -15.65 -24.83 23.82
C GLY A 142 -16.41 -24.96 22.49
N ILE A 143 -16.17 -24.09 21.52
CA ILE A 143 -16.88 -24.06 20.23
C ILE A 143 -16.54 -25.29 19.40
N LYS A 144 -17.57 -25.96 18.87
CA LYS A 144 -17.46 -27.13 18.00
C LYS A 144 -18.21 -26.90 16.70
N LYS A 145 -17.89 -27.72 15.70
CA LYS A 145 -18.59 -27.72 14.42
C LYS A 145 -20.12 -27.81 14.62
N GLY A 146 -20.84 -26.90 13.99
CA GLY A 146 -22.31 -26.81 14.05
C GLY A 146 -22.83 -25.83 15.10
N ASP A 147 -22.01 -25.35 16.03
CA ASP A 147 -22.42 -24.40 17.05
C ASP A 147 -22.77 -23.03 16.44
N LYS A 148 -23.84 -22.42 16.89
CA LYS A 148 -24.17 -21.02 16.59
C LYS A 148 -23.33 -20.12 17.48
N CYS A 149 -22.64 -19.19 16.88
CA CYS A 149 -21.64 -18.33 17.53
C CYS A 149 -21.86 -16.86 17.23
N VAL A 150 -21.48 -16.03 18.20
CA VAL A 150 -21.40 -14.58 18.05
C VAL A 150 -19.99 -14.12 18.42
N ILE A 151 -19.33 -13.43 17.51
CA ILE A 151 -18.14 -12.63 17.81
C ILE A 151 -18.60 -11.18 17.94
N ALA A 152 -18.30 -10.51 19.05
CA ALA A 152 -18.51 -9.09 19.20
C ALA A 152 -17.16 -8.38 19.39
N VAL A 153 -16.98 -7.26 18.71
CA VAL A 153 -15.77 -6.43 18.77
C VAL A 153 -16.17 -5.01 19.15
N LYS A 154 -15.68 -4.54 20.29
CA LYS A 154 -15.67 -3.11 20.64
C LYS A 154 -14.33 -2.55 20.18
N ALA A 155 -14.34 -1.60 19.25
CA ALA A 155 -13.16 -0.89 18.76
C ALA A 155 -13.24 0.59 19.15
N ASP A 156 -12.12 1.19 19.55
CA ASP A 156 -12.06 2.60 19.96
C ASP A 156 -10.76 3.22 19.43
N ASN A 157 -10.87 4.15 18.48
CA ASN A 157 -9.76 4.88 17.90
C ASN A 157 -9.53 6.26 18.54
N SER A 158 -10.08 6.53 19.71
CA SER A 158 -9.82 7.77 20.46
C SER A 158 -8.36 7.88 20.88
N ASN A 159 -7.91 9.11 21.13
CA ASN A 159 -6.53 9.40 21.53
C ASN A 159 -6.14 8.64 22.80
N ASP A 160 -4.97 8.00 22.79
CA ASP A 160 -4.46 7.26 23.96
C ASP A 160 -2.92 7.26 23.95
N LYS A 161 -2.33 7.80 25.03
CA LYS A 161 -0.89 7.96 25.19
C LYS A 161 -0.17 6.69 25.70
N THR A 162 -0.89 5.59 25.91
CA THR A 162 -0.34 4.37 26.51
C THR A 162 0.16 3.33 25.50
N TYR A 163 -0.07 3.54 24.20
CA TYR A 163 0.40 2.67 23.11
C TYR A 163 0.70 3.50 21.85
N PRO A 164 1.58 2.99 20.93
CA PRO A 164 1.91 3.71 19.71
C PRO A 164 0.72 3.82 18.70
N PRO A 165 0.63 4.94 17.98
CA PRO A 165 1.55 6.07 17.92
C PRO A 165 1.53 6.98 19.14
N GLY A 166 0.49 6.95 19.97
CA GLY A 166 0.39 7.65 21.25
C GLY A 166 0.17 9.16 21.17
N LYS A 167 0.66 9.80 20.12
CA LYS A 167 0.44 11.21 19.84
C LYS A 167 -1.02 11.45 19.48
N PRO A 168 -1.70 12.46 20.04
CA PRO A 168 -3.09 12.78 19.68
C PRO A 168 -3.24 13.05 18.17
N GLN A 169 -4.37 12.63 17.58
CA GLN A 169 -4.57 12.74 16.13
C GLN A 169 -4.47 14.17 15.62
N TYR A 170 -4.97 15.15 16.37
CA TYR A 170 -4.87 16.58 16.01
C TYR A 170 -3.43 17.14 15.95
N GLN A 171 -2.44 16.33 16.33
CA GLN A 171 -1.01 16.65 16.23
C GLN A 171 -0.27 15.73 15.26
N LEU A 172 -0.94 14.76 14.64
CA LEU A 172 -0.34 13.81 13.72
C LEU A 172 -0.33 14.32 12.29
N ASP A 173 0.69 13.93 11.55
CA ASP A 173 0.76 14.15 10.09
C ASP A 173 -0.04 13.12 9.28
N PHE A 174 -0.81 12.28 9.94
CA PHE A 174 -1.71 11.30 9.35
C PHE A 174 -2.93 11.09 10.25
N ALA A 175 -4.00 10.53 9.69
CA ALA A 175 -5.17 10.13 10.44
C ALA A 175 -5.18 8.61 10.63
N TYR A 176 -5.68 8.10 11.77
CA TYR A 176 -5.98 6.69 11.92
C TYR A 176 -7.49 6.47 12.00
N HIS A 177 -8.03 6.07 10.86
CA HIS A 177 -9.45 5.82 10.68
C HIS A 177 -9.87 4.57 11.46
N GLY A 178 -10.93 4.69 12.27
CA GLY A 178 -11.40 3.59 13.10
C GLY A 178 -12.01 2.43 12.30
N GLY A 179 -12.07 1.27 12.91
CA GLY A 179 -12.77 0.09 12.40
C GLY A 179 -11.90 -1.16 12.23
N ILE A 180 -12.54 -2.23 11.76
CA ILE A 180 -11.87 -3.44 11.26
C ILE A 180 -11.48 -3.14 9.81
N TYR A 181 -10.34 -2.49 9.64
CA TYR A 181 -9.95 -1.88 8.37
C TYR A 181 -9.07 -2.76 7.49
N ARG A 182 -8.78 -4.00 7.92
CA ARG A 182 -8.13 -5.06 7.15
C ARG A 182 -8.96 -6.33 7.18
N ASP A 183 -8.51 -7.34 6.48
CA ASP A 183 -9.21 -8.60 6.35
C ASP A 183 -9.40 -9.35 7.68
N VAL A 184 -10.47 -10.11 7.73
CA VAL A 184 -10.75 -11.06 8.81
C VAL A 184 -10.88 -12.46 8.23
N TRP A 185 -10.19 -13.41 8.83
CA TRP A 185 -10.14 -14.80 8.40
C TRP A 185 -10.60 -15.72 9.51
N LEU A 186 -11.30 -16.80 9.15
CA LEU A 186 -11.57 -17.92 10.04
C LEU A 186 -10.73 -19.11 9.59
N ILE A 187 -9.89 -19.63 10.48
CA ILE A 187 -8.90 -20.67 10.18
C ILE A 187 -9.23 -21.91 11.01
N ALA A 188 -9.43 -23.07 10.35
CA ALA A 188 -9.50 -24.35 11.04
C ALA A 188 -8.15 -25.07 10.97
N LYS A 189 -7.73 -25.58 12.11
CA LYS A 189 -6.49 -26.33 12.28
C LYS A 189 -6.79 -27.77 12.72
N ASN A 190 -5.88 -28.70 12.40
CA ASN A 190 -5.93 -30.06 12.97
C ASN A 190 -5.34 -30.09 14.38
N GLN A 191 -5.27 -31.27 14.98
CA GLN A 191 -4.59 -31.44 16.28
C GLN A 191 -3.09 -31.16 16.19
N VAL A 192 -2.47 -31.52 15.06
CA VAL A 192 -1.08 -31.15 14.77
C VAL A 192 -1.08 -30.11 13.67
N TYR A 193 -0.47 -28.98 13.92
CA TYR A 193 -0.45 -27.86 12.99
C TYR A 193 0.82 -27.00 13.06
N ILE A 194 1.07 -26.25 11.98
CA ILE A 194 2.13 -25.23 11.92
C ILE A 194 1.69 -24.04 12.77
N THR A 195 2.52 -23.61 13.70
CA THR A 195 2.23 -22.50 14.63
C THR A 195 2.23 -21.15 13.90
N ASN A 196 1.85 -20.08 14.61
CA ASN A 196 2.01 -18.69 14.14
C ASN A 196 3.08 -18.01 15.00
N ALA A 197 4.01 -17.30 14.35
CA ALA A 197 5.19 -16.71 15.01
C ALA A 197 4.80 -15.64 16.06
N ILE A 198 3.83 -14.78 15.76
CA ILE A 198 3.36 -13.75 16.70
C ILE A 198 2.69 -14.39 17.91
N LYS A 199 1.76 -15.33 17.67
CA LYS A 199 1.03 -16.03 18.74
C LYS A 199 1.97 -16.83 19.65
N ARG A 200 3.04 -17.40 19.10
CA ARG A 200 4.03 -18.14 19.86
C ARG A 200 4.87 -17.24 20.76
N ASN A 201 5.08 -16.01 20.37
CA ASN A 201 5.88 -15.01 21.08
C ASN A 201 7.24 -15.54 21.54
N GLN A 202 7.94 -16.26 20.66
CA GLN A 202 9.28 -16.81 20.88
C GLN A 202 10.29 -16.10 19.99
N GLN A 203 11.44 -15.78 20.57
CA GLN A 203 12.56 -15.16 19.87
C GLN A 203 13.03 -16.04 18.69
N ALA A 204 13.05 -15.45 17.48
CA ALA A 204 13.40 -16.11 16.22
C ALA A 204 12.64 -17.44 15.98
N GLY A 205 11.50 -17.64 16.66
CA GLY A 205 10.75 -18.90 16.66
C GLY A 205 9.34 -18.77 16.06
N GLY A 206 8.61 -19.88 16.15
CA GLY A 206 7.22 -20.00 15.70
C GLY A 206 7.04 -19.99 14.18
N GLY A 207 5.98 -20.66 13.72
CA GLY A 207 5.61 -20.68 12.30
C GLY A 207 6.65 -21.29 11.37
N ILE A 208 6.74 -20.72 10.18
CA ILE A 208 7.78 -21.01 9.20
C ILE A 208 8.74 -19.82 9.18
N PHE A 209 10.04 -20.10 9.22
CA PHE A 209 11.09 -19.12 9.06
C PHE A 209 12.07 -19.60 7.99
N VAL A 210 12.15 -18.87 6.87
CA VAL A 210 13.06 -19.18 5.77
C VAL A 210 14.22 -18.21 5.80
N HIS A 211 15.43 -18.73 5.79
CA HIS A 211 16.63 -17.90 5.71
C HIS A 211 17.69 -18.57 4.81
N TYR A 212 18.76 -17.87 4.52
CA TYR A 212 19.69 -18.24 3.46
C TYR A 212 21.13 -18.17 3.94
N GLU A 213 22.01 -18.96 3.28
CA GLU A 213 23.44 -18.91 3.46
C GLU A 213 24.18 -19.16 2.13
N HIS A 214 25.41 -18.70 2.03
CA HIS A 214 26.29 -18.96 0.88
C HIS A 214 25.63 -18.71 -0.48
N ILE A 215 24.98 -17.54 -0.63
CA ILE A 215 24.26 -17.16 -1.85
C ILE A 215 25.25 -16.73 -2.94
N SER A 216 25.11 -17.33 -4.13
CA SER A 216 25.81 -17.00 -5.35
C SER A 216 24.96 -17.33 -6.57
N GLU A 217 25.43 -16.94 -7.78
CA GLU A 217 24.78 -17.37 -9.04
C GLU A 217 24.85 -18.89 -9.27
N GLN A 218 25.81 -19.58 -8.63
CA GLN A 218 26.01 -21.03 -8.77
C GLN A 218 25.17 -21.83 -7.79
N SER A 219 24.97 -21.31 -6.58
CA SER A 219 24.24 -22.03 -5.53
C SER A 219 23.78 -21.12 -4.42
N ALA A 220 22.74 -21.54 -3.71
CA ALA A 220 22.28 -20.92 -2.47
C ALA A 220 21.84 -21.99 -1.48
N GLY A 221 22.28 -21.86 -0.24
CA GLY A 221 21.75 -22.62 0.90
C GLY A 221 20.38 -22.04 1.28
N VAL A 222 19.37 -22.89 1.39
CA VAL A 222 18.03 -22.54 1.86
C VAL A 222 17.75 -23.33 3.12
N LEU A 223 17.51 -22.62 4.21
CA LEU A 223 17.22 -23.19 5.53
C LEU A 223 15.77 -22.86 5.88
N VAL A 224 15.06 -23.86 6.39
CA VAL A 224 13.64 -23.74 6.76
C VAL A 224 13.45 -24.25 8.17
N ASN A 225 13.12 -23.34 9.08
CA ASN A 225 12.70 -23.67 10.45
C ASN A 225 11.18 -23.74 10.46
N THR A 226 10.62 -24.88 10.83
CA THR A 226 9.16 -25.07 10.93
C THR A 226 8.80 -25.53 12.33
N GLU A 227 8.00 -24.75 13.04
CA GLU A 227 7.49 -25.13 14.35
C GLU A 227 6.11 -25.77 14.21
N LEU A 228 5.99 -26.99 14.74
CA LEU A 228 4.73 -27.75 14.83
C LEU A 228 4.26 -27.79 16.27
N PHE A 229 2.93 -27.74 16.48
CA PHE A 229 2.30 -27.93 17.78
C PHE A 229 1.35 -29.11 17.76
N ASN A 230 1.40 -29.96 18.79
CA ASN A 230 0.45 -31.03 19.03
C ASN A 230 -0.53 -30.63 20.14
N ALA A 231 -1.75 -30.23 19.77
CA ALA A 231 -2.81 -29.88 20.72
C ALA A 231 -3.53 -31.12 21.30
N GLY A 232 -3.15 -32.30 20.87
CA GLY A 232 -3.75 -33.59 21.32
C GLY A 232 -3.21 -34.05 22.67
N LYS A 233 -3.88 -35.05 23.23
CA LYS A 233 -3.55 -35.70 24.51
C LYS A 233 -2.59 -36.90 24.38
N ALA A 234 -2.25 -37.28 23.14
CA ALA A 234 -1.36 -38.40 22.86
C ALA A 234 -0.14 -37.94 22.06
N THR A 235 0.97 -38.63 22.22
CA THR A 235 2.15 -38.42 21.36
C THR A 235 1.78 -38.70 19.90
N LYS A 236 2.20 -37.80 19.00
CA LYS A 236 1.96 -37.91 17.56
C LYS A 236 3.28 -38.01 16.80
N THR A 237 3.34 -38.94 15.85
CA THR A 237 4.42 -39.02 14.87
C THR A 237 3.94 -38.57 13.52
N VAL A 238 4.53 -37.50 12.99
CA VAL A 238 4.18 -36.93 11.70
C VAL A 238 5.40 -36.82 10.79
N ILE A 239 5.15 -36.66 9.52
CA ILE A 239 6.16 -36.32 8.51
C ILE A 239 6.00 -34.83 8.18
N LEU A 240 7.03 -34.04 8.44
CA LEU A 240 7.16 -32.69 7.91
C LEU A 240 7.82 -32.76 6.54
N GLU A 241 7.11 -32.25 5.53
CA GLU A 241 7.58 -32.16 4.16
C GLU A 241 7.61 -30.70 3.72
N ASN A 242 8.80 -30.21 3.33
CA ASN A 242 8.99 -28.92 2.68
C ASN A 242 9.45 -29.14 1.23
N THR A 243 8.69 -28.60 0.27
CA THR A 243 8.98 -28.73 -1.17
C THR A 243 9.14 -27.35 -1.79
N ILE A 244 10.31 -27.08 -2.35
CA ILE A 244 10.59 -25.85 -3.11
C ILE A 244 10.22 -26.09 -4.56
N LEU A 245 9.29 -25.28 -5.07
CA LEU A 245 8.86 -25.25 -6.45
C LEU A 245 9.38 -23.97 -7.12
N ASP A 246 9.67 -24.04 -8.42
CA ASP A 246 9.90 -22.84 -9.22
C ASP A 246 8.58 -22.12 -9.56
N ALA A 247 8.65 -20.98 -10.25
CA ALA A 247 7.49 -20.22 -10.66
C ALA A 247 6.52 -21.00 -11.57
N ALA A 248 7.02 -22.00 -12.33
CA ALA A 248 6.23 -22.88 -13.16
C ALA A 248 5.62 -24.08 -12.41
N GLY A 249 5.89 -24.20 -11.09
CA GLY A 249 5.39 -25.31 -10.26
C GLY A 249 6.25 -26.58 -10.32
N LYS A 250 7.41 -26.56 -10.98
CA LYS A 250 8.33 -27.69 -11.02
C LYS A 250 9.06 -27.84 -9.70
N VAL A 251 9.15 -29.09 -9.19
CA VAL A 251 9.90 -29.40 -7.98
C VAL A 251 11.41 -29.17 -8.18
N ILE A 252 11.96 -28.27 -7.41
CA ILE A 252 13.40 -27.97 -7.36
C ILE A 252 14.08 -28.78 -6.28
N ARG A 253 13.50 -28.81 -5.06
CA ARG A 253 14.01 -29.54 -3.89
C ARG A 253 12.86 -30.04 -3.04
N LYS A 254 13.11 -31.15 -2.35
CA LYS A 254 12.19 -31.70 -1.37
C LYS A 254 12.96 -32.11 -0.13
N MET A 255 12.48 -31.72 1.03
CA MET A 255 13.03 -32.04 2.35
C MET A 255 11.95 -32.77 3.17
N THR A 256 12.33 -33.76 3.93
CA THR A 256 11.37 -34.58 4.69
C THR A 256 12.00 -35.02 6.02
N ASN A 257 11.31 -34.77 7.12
CA ASN A 257 11.71 -35.22 8.45
C ASN A 257 10.55 -35.94 9.15
N LYS A 258 10.88 -37.00 9.89
CA LYS A 258 9.99 -37.60 10.88
C LYS A 258 10.07 -36.79 12.17
N VAL A 259 8.94 -36.34 12.67
CA VAL A 259 8.82 -35.51 13.88
C VAL A 259 7.93 -36.23 14.90
N VAL A 260 8.42 -36.35 16.14
CA VAL A 260 7.66 -36.95 17.24
C VAL A 260 7.27 -35.83 18.20
N LEU A 261 6.00 -35.54 18.29
CA LEU A 261 5.45 -34.45 19.09
C LEU A 261 4.79 -34.98 20.36
N GLN A 262 5.24 -34.57 21.52
CA GLN A 262 4.62 -34.88 22.78
C GLN A 262 3.23 -34.20 22.90
N PRO A 263 2.36 -34.66 23.78
CA PRO A 263 1.07 -34.02 24.03
C PRO A 263 1.23 -32.55 24.44
N ASN A 264 0.37 -31.67 23.93
CA ASN A 264 0.33 -30.24 24.27
C ASN A 264 1.72 -29.55 24.21
N SER A 265 2.53 -29.90 23.22
CA SER A 265 3.88 -29.37 23.07
C SER A 265 4.16 -28.90 21.66
N ALA A 266 5.12 -28.00 21.54
CA ALA A 266 5.69 -27.54 20.29
C ALA A 266 7.10 -28.09 20.07
N GLN A 267 7.45 -28.26 18.80
CA GLN A 267 8.82 -28.61 18.39
C GLN A 267 9.17 -27.90 17.07
N THR A 268 10.33 -27.28 17.05
CA THR A 268 10.90 -26.72 15.81
C THR A 268 11.75 -27.78 15.13
N THR A 269 11.54 -27.93 13.82
CA THR A 269 12.32 -28.80 12.94
C THR A 269 13.13 -27.93 12.00
N TYR A 270 14.42 -28.19 11.92
CA TYR A 270 15.36 -27.49 11.06
C TYR A 270 15.63 -28.34 9.81
N GLN A 271 15.42 -27.76 8.64
CA GLN A 271 15.70 -28.40 7.36
C GLN A 271 16.61 -27.52 6.53
N GLN A 272 17.52 -28.12 5.77
CA GLN A 272 18.45 -27.40 4.90
C GLN A 272 18.59 -28.09 3.56
N THR A 273 18.72 -27.31 2.50
CA THR A 273 18.99 -27.79 1.15
C THR A 273 19.78 -26.78 0.34
N THR A 274 20.35 -27.22 -0.79
CA THR A 274 21.05 -26.32 -1.71
C THR A 274 20.26 -26.23 -3.03
N VAL A 275 19.92 -25.01 -3.43
CA VAL A 275 19.38 -24.71 -4.76
C VAL A 275 20.55 -24.39 -5.69
N LYS A 276 20.72 -25.18 -6.78
CA LYS A 276 21.76 -24.96 -7.77
C LYS A 276 21.30 -23.97 -8.82
N ARG A 277 22.16 -23.02 -9.23
CA ARG A 277 21.87 -21.94 -10.19
C ARG A 277 20.54 -21.27 -9.89
N PRO A 278 20.39 -20.69 -8.68
CA PRO A 278 19.14 -20.06 -8.28
C PRO A 278 18.82 -18.85 -9.16
N GLN A 279 17.52 -18.61 -9.40
CA GLN A 279 17.04 -17.33 -9.87
C GLN A 279 17.00 -16.40 -8.65
N LEU A 280 17.89 -15.43 -8.62
CA LEU A 280 18.01 -14.50 -7.48
C LEU A 280 16.96 -13.39 -7.62
N TRP A 281 16.33 -13.07 -6.50
CA TRP A 281 15.35 -11.99 -6.43
C TRP A 281 16.05 -10.62 -6.45
N SER A 282 15.50 -9.69 -7.23
CA SER A 282 15.86 -8.26 -7.20
C SER A 282 14.63 -7.44 -7.64
N PRO A 283 14.60 -6.12 -7.39
CA PRO A 283 13.54 -5.27 -7.91
C PRO A 283 13.31 -5.35 -9.42
N GLU A 284 14.36 -5.58 -10.20
CA GLU A 284 14.30 -5.70 -11.66
C GLU A 284 13.88 -7.11 -12.12
N ARG A 285 14.13 -8.11 -11.28
CA ARG A 285 13.78 -9.52 -11.51
C ARG A 285 13.22 -10.13 -10.23
N PRO A 286 11.96 -9.86 -9.87
CA PRO A 286 11.37 -10.30 -8.61
C PRO A 286 10.94 -11.77 -8.66
N TYR A 287 11.92 -12.66 -8.87
CA TYR A 287 11.66 -14.08 -9.01
C TYR A 287 11.35 -14.73 -7.67
N LEU A 288 10.18 -15.35 -7.56
CA LEU A 288 9.72 -16.04 -6.38
C LEU A 288 9.64 -17.55 -6.59
N TYR A 289 10.23 -18.29 -5.67
CA TYR A 289 9.97 -19.70 -5.49
C TYR A 289 8.76 -19.89 -4.56
N ARG A 290 8.15 -21.07 -4.62
CA ARG A 290 7.04 -21.48 -3.77
C ARG A 290 7.52 -22.59 -2.82
N LEU A 291 7.56 -22.29 -1.52
CA LEU A 291 7.83 -23.28 -0.48
C LEU A 291 6.50 -23.88 -0.03
N VAL A 292 6.19 -25.08 -0.44
CA VAL A 292 5.00 -25.82 0.00
C VAL A 292 5.35 -26.67 1.20
N THR A 293 4.76 -26.33 2.35
CA THR A 293 4.93 -27.05 3.62
C THR A 293 3.73 -27.94 3.88
N ARG A 294 3.95 -29.21 4.22
CA ARG A 294 2.93 -30.20 4.56
C ARG A 294 3.29 -30.96 5.82
N VAL A 295 2.32 -31.14 6.70
CA VAL A 295 2.40 -31.99 7.89
C VAL A 295 1.52 -33.21 7.63
N LYS A 296 2.10 -34.40 7.62
CA LYS A 296 1.44 -35.65 7.19
C LYS A 296 1.43 -36.70 8.32
N GLU A 297 0.28 -37.39 8.50
CA GLU A 297 0.15 -38.62 9.26
C GLU A 297 -0.27 -39.75 8.29
N GLY A 298 0.65 -40.62 7.94
CA GLY A 298 0.41 -41.58 6.87
C GLY A 298 0.15 -40.90 5.51
N LYS A 299 -1.02 -41.16 4.94
CA LYS A 299 -1.45 -40.53 3.67
C LYS A 299 -2.20 -39.22 3.88
N GLN A 300 -2.63 -38.94 5.09
CA GLN A 300 -3.41 -37.75 5.41
C GLN A 300 -2.49 -36.54 5.60
N VAL A 301 -2.86 -35.41 4.98
CA VAL A 301 -2.25 -34.09 5.28
C VAL A 301 -3.06 -33.45 6.41
N LEU A 302 -2.42 -33.20 7.55
CA LEU A 302 -3.02 -32.61 8.73
C LEU A 302 -3.03 -31.08 8.65
N ASP A 303 -1.92 -30.50 8.14
CA ASP A 303 -1.80 -29.05 7.97
C ASP A 303 -0.83 -28.74 6.83
N GLY A 304 -1.01 -27.58 6.17
CA GLY A 304 -0.11 -27.15 5.12
C GLY A 304 -0.49 -25.80 4.56
N GLY A 305 0.44 -25.25 3.81
CA GLY A 305 0.31 -23.95 3.12
C GLY A 305 1.52 -23.70 2.25
N MET A 306 1.52 -22.58 1.58
CA MET A 306 2.62 -22.13 0.74
C MET A 306 3.20 -20.81 1.27
N THR A 307 4.52 -20.69 1.24
CA THR A 307 5.23 -19.41 1.46
C THR A 307 5.92 -19.04 0.17
N LYS A 308 5.72 -17.84 -0.35
CA LYS A 308 6.50 -17.30 -1.46
C LYS A 308 7.86 -16.87 -0.91
N ILE A 309 8.95 -17.29 -1.54
CA ILE A 309 10.32 -17.03 -1.09
C ILE A 309 11.17 -16.48 -2.23
N GLY A 310 11.96 -15.45 -1.94
CA GLY A 310 12.91 -14.87 -2.88
C GLY A 310 14.34 -15.01 -2.36
N ILE A 311 15.17 -15.76 -3.09
CA ILE A 311 16.57 -15.97 -2.71
C ILE A 311 17.36 -14.71 -3.07
N ARG A 312 17.96 -14.06 -2.09
CA ARG A 312 18.77 -12.85 -2.28
C ARG A 312 19.81 -12.67 -1.20
N SER A 313 20.89 -11.96 -1.57
CA SER A 313 21.87 -11.44 -0.59
C SER A 313 22.02 -9.94 -0.79
N PHE A 314 22.24 -9.20 0.28
CA PHE A 314 22.60 -7.79 0.21
C PHE A 314 23.57 -7.40 1.33
N GLU A 315 24.38 -6.39 1.04
CA GLU A 315 25.41 -5.86 1.93
C GLU A 315 25.51 -4.35 1.80
N PHE A 316 25.58 -3.66 2.92
CA PHE A 316 25.88 -2.23 3.00
C PHE A 316 27.38 -2.10 3.30
N LYS A 317 28.18 -1.64 2.33
CA LYS A 317 29.64 -1.65 2.37
C LYS A 317 30.25 -0.26 2.56
N GLY A 318 29.57 0.64 3.24
CA GLY A 318 30.04 2.01 3.43
C GLY A 318 30.34 2.70 2.08
N LYS A 319 31.57 3.17 1.90
CA LYS A 319 31.98 3.90 0.67
C LYS A 319 31.86 3.09 -0.65
N GLU A 320 31.81 1.77 -0.57
CA GLU A 320 31.54 0.93 -1.75
C GLU A 320 30.05 0.88 -2.12
N GLY A 321 29.18 1.45 -1.30
CA GLY A 321 27.74 1.53 -1.49
C GLY A 321 26.99 0.25 -1.12
N PHE A 322 25.79 0.10 -1.69
CA PHE A 322 24.94 -1.08 -1.48
C PHE A 322 25.20 -2.14 -2.55
N TRP A 323 25.28 -3.39 -2.13
CA TRP A 323 25.51 -4.56 -2.99
C TRP A 323 24.34 -5.54 -2.89
N LEU A 324 23.77 -5.89 -4.04
CA LEU A 324 22.69 -6.86 -4.17
C LEU A 324 23.18 -8.07 -4.96
N ASN A 325 23.05 -9.26 -4.42
CA ASN A 325 23.43 -10.51 -5.09
C ASN A 325 24.90 -10.50 -5.58
N GLY A 326 25.80 -9.91 -4.78
CA GLY A 326 27.21 -9.83 -5.08
C GLY A 326 27.61 -8.76 -6.14
N LYS A 327 26.68 -7.90 -6.54
CA LYS A 327 26.93 -6.81 -7.49
C LYS A 327 26.56 -5.48 -6.86
N ARG A 328 27.33 -4.42 -7.17
CA ARG A 328 26.98 -3.07 -6.75
C ARG A 328 25.63 -2.69 -7.35
N TYR A 329 24.70 -2.29 -6.50
CA TYR A 329 23.38 -1.87 -6.90
C TYR A 329 23.35 -0.37 -7.18
N ARG A 330 22.44 0.05 -8.05
CA ARG A 330 22.18 1.47 -8.30
C ARG A 330 21.63 2.16 -7.05
N GLN A 331 21.53 3.46 -7.10
CA GLN A 331 20.97 4.29 -6.06
C GLN A 331 19.49 3.96 -5.77
N PHE A 332 19.06 4.17 -4.54
CA PHE A 332 17.66 4.09 -4.17
C PHE A 332 16.89 5.33 -4.62
N VAL A 333 15.83 5.10 -5.37
CA VAL A 333 14.81 6.09 -5.68
C VAL A 333 13.58 5.65 -4.91
N GLY A 334 13.40 6.22 -3.73
CA GLY A 334 12.41 5.78 -2.78
C GLY A 334 11.22 6.73 -2.65
N ALA A 335 10.16 6.23 -2.01
CA ALA A 335 9.04 7.03 -1.54
C ALA A 335 8.55 6.53 -0.18
N ASN A 336 7.84 7.38 0.56
CA ASN A 336 7.10 7.00 1.74
C ASN A 336 5.69 6.53 1.36
N ARG A 337 4.98 5.85 2.24
CA ARG A 337 3.58 5.50 2.00
C ARG A 337 2.74 5.51 3.26
N HIS A 338 1.73 6.40 3.29
CA HIS A 338 0.51 6.23 4.08
C HIS A 338 -0.45 5.31 3.34
N GLN A 339 -1.33 4.61 4.07
CA GLN A 339 -2.19 3.57 3.46
C GLN A 339 -3.60 4.06 3.13
N ASP A 340 -3.96 5.30 3.47
CA ASP A 340 -5.29 5.85 3.27
C ASP A 340 -5.64 6.04 1.78
N PHE A 341 -6.93 5.97 1.50
CA PHE A 341 -7.52 6.18 0.19
C PHE A 341 -8.75 7.09 0.32
N ALA A 342 -9.09 7.79 -0.76
CA ALA A 342 -10.25 8.68 -0.80
C ALA A 342 -11.52 7.99 -0.28
N TYR A 343 -12.29 8.66 0.55
CA TYR A 343 -13.53 8.25 1.20
C TYR A 343 -13.39 7.17 2.27
N VAL A 344 -12.63 6.10 2.03
CA VAL A 344 -12.58 4.90 2.86
C VAL A 344 -11.45 4.92 3.90
N GLY A 345 -10.62 5.97 3.92
CA GLY A 345 -9.48 6.03 4.83
C GLY A 345 -8.58 4.79 4.70
N ASN A 346 -8.31 4.11 5.80
CA ASN A 346 -7.42 2.95 5.82
C ASN A 346 -8.08 1.63 5.33
N ALA A 347 -9.39 1.61 5.08
CA ALA A 347 -10.12 0.40 4.69
C ALA A 347 -9.97 0.10 3.19
N VAL A 348 -8.78 -0.31 2.79
CA VAL A 348 -8.37 -0.49 1.39
C VAL A 348 -8.27 -1.99 1.06
N PRO A 349 -8.99 -2.51 0.03
CA PRO A 349 -8.97 -3.92 -0.33
C PRO A 349 -7.64 -4.35 -0.95
N ASN A 350 -7.37 -5.66 -0.91
CA ASN A 350 -6.13 -6.29 -1.36
C ASN A 350 -5.75 -5.94 -2.81
N SER A 351 -6.73 -5.90 -3.70
CA SER A 351 -6.52 -5.54 -5.11
C SER A 351 -5.98 -4.11 -5.27
N GLN A 352 -6.48 -3.17 -4.43
CA GLN A 352 -6.02 -1.78 -4.45
C GLN A 352 -4.63 -1.64 -3.82
N GLN A 353 -4.28 -2.44 -2.81
CA GLN A 353 -2.90 -2.51 -2.29
C GLN A 353 -1.93 -2.89 -3.42
N TRP A 354 -2.28 -3.90 -4.21
CA TRP A 354 -1.48 -4.32 -5.37
C TRP A 354 -1.39 -3.22 -6.44
N ARG A 355 -2.51 -2.54 -6.75
CA ARG A 355 -2.55 -1.42 -7.71
C ARG A 355 -1.65 -0.27 -7.26
N ASP A 356 -1.62 0.04 -5.97
CA ASP A 356 -0.73 1.08 -5.41
C ASP A 356 0.75 0.72 -5.62
N VAL A 357 1.15 -0.54 -5.35
CA VAL A 357 2.53 -0.99 -5.58
C VAL A 357 2.91 -0.87 -7.05
N LEU A 358 2.01 -1.27 -7.97
CA LEU A 358 2.27 -1.15 -9.41
C LEU A 358 2.41 0.31 -9.85
N ARG A 359 1.60 1.23 -9.28
CA ARG A 359 1.74 2.68 -9.55
C ARG A 359 3.10 3.20 -9.09
N LEU A 360 3.52 2.83 -7.89
CA LEU A 360 4.82 3.23 -7.35
C LEU A 360 5.97 2.69 -8.21
N LYS A 361 5.86 1.44 -8.65
CA LYS A 361 6.83 0.84 -9.60
C LYS A 361 6.87 1.61 -10.93
N ASN A 362 5.71 1.93 -11.49
CA ASN A 362 5.59 2.67 -12.75
C ASN A 362 6.11 4.11 -12.64
N ALA A 363 6.03 4.72 -11.46
CA ALA A 363 6.66 6.01 -11.19
C ALA A 363 8.20 5.92 -11.09
N GLY A 364 8.79 4.72 -11.06
CA GLY A 364 10.23 4.50 -11.03
C GLY A 364 10.80 4.26 -9.63
N PHE A 365 9.98 4.14 -8.61
CA PHE A 365 10.45 3.83 -7.26
C PHE A 365 10.90 2.37 -7.16
N ASN A 366 12.03 2.17 -6.49
CA ASN A 366 12.58 0.84 -6.18
C ASN A 366 12.63 0.56 -4.67
N LEU A 367 12.26 1.53 -3.84
CA LEU A 367 12.24 1.46 -2.39
C LEU A 367 11.00 2.18 -1.85
N ILE A 368 10.29 1.56 -0.91
CA ILE A 368 9.19 2.22 -0.18
C ILE A 368 9.47 2.14 1.32
N ARG A 369 9.38 3.27 2.00
CA ARG A 369 9.36 3.36 3.45
C ARG A 369 7.91 3.41 3.94
N THR A 370 7.55 2.51 4.83
CA THR A 370 6.19 2.42 5.36
C THR A 370 5.99 3.43 6.50
N ALA A 371 5.86 4.69 6.14
CA ALA A 371 5.66 5.77 7.12
C ALA A 371 4.22 5.78 7.64
N HIS A 372 3.97 5.80 8.96
CA HIS A 372 4.96 5.52 10.01
C HIS A 372 4.47 4.30 10.79
N TYR A 373 4.19 3.20 10.08
CA TYR A 373 3.59 1.96 10.62
C TYR A 373 3.65 0.82 9.59
N PRO A 374 3.58 -0.46 10.02
CA PRO A 374 3.58 -1.59 9.09
C PRO A 374 2.31 -1.61 8.23
N GLN A 375 2.51 -1.85 6.93
CA GLN A 375 1.45 -1.86 5.94
C GLN A 375 0.66 -3.17 5.95
N ASP A 376 -0.38 -3.21 5.13
CA ASP A 376 -1.23 -4.36 4.85
C ASP A 376 -0.40 -5.57 4.36
N PRO A 377 -0.72 -6.83 4.77
CA PRO A 377 -0.01 -8.01 4.28
C PRO A 377 -0.03 -8.14 2.75
N SER A 378 -1.14 -7.80 2.08
CA SER A 378 -1.21 -7.87 0.61
C SER A 378 -0.37 -6.79 -0.09
N PHE A 379 -0.11 -5.66 0.56
CA PHE A 379 0.88 -4.69 0.08
C PHE A 379 2.29 -5.29 0.09
N MET A 380 2.65 -6.04 1.15
CA MET A 380 3.94 -6.72 1.26
C MET A 380 4.08 -7.83 0.20
N ASP A 381 3.04 -8.66 0.04
CA ASP A 381 2.98 -9.69 -1.01
C ASP A 381 3.15 -9.08 -2.41
N ALA A 382 2.50 -7.94 -2.69
CA ALA A 382 2.63 -7.22 -3.95
C ALA A 382 4.05 -6.66 -4.17
N CYS A 383 4.72 -6.19 -3.12
CA CYS A 383 6.11 -5.71 -3.20
C CYS A 383 7.08 -6.84 -3.50
N ASP A 384 6.85 -8.03 -2.97
CA ASP A 384 7.62 -9.23 -3.32
C ASP A 384 7.47 -9.59 -4.81
N GLU A 385 6.25 -9.55 -5.34
CA GLU A 385 5.91 -9.93 -6.72
C GLU A 385 6.33 -8.89 -7.76
N LEU A 386 6.15 -7.62 -7.45
CA LEU A 386 6.44 -6.52 -8.38
C LEU A 386 7.88 -6.00 -8.26
N GLY A 387 8.60 -6.39 -7.21
CA GLY A 387 9.99 -6.03 -6.99
C GLY A 387 10.16 -4.58 -6.53
N ILE A 388 9.83 -4.30 -5.28
CA ILE A 388 10.14 -3.04 -4.60
C ILE A 388 10.71 -3.39 -3.22
N PHE A 389 11.83 -2.79 -2.85
CA PHE A 389 12.37 -2.90 -1.49
C PHE A 389 11.48 -2.16 -0.48
N ILE A 390 11.46 -2.68 0.74
CA ILE A 390 10.66 -2.10 1.82
C ILE A 390 11.53 -1.79 3.04
N ILE A 391 11.30 -0.60 3.62
CA ILE A 391 11.69 -0.27 4.99
C ILE A 391 10.44 -0.37 5.84
N VAL A 392 10.40 -1.29 6.79
CA VAL A 392 9.24 -1.47 7.68
C VAL A 392 9.45 -0.68 8.97
N ALA A 393 8.58 0.31 9.20
CA ALA A 393 8.66 1.19 10.35
C ALA A 393 7.83 0.66 11.54
N THR A 394 8.35 0.84 12.74
CA THR A 394 7.61 0.70 14.00
C THR A 394 6.63 1.87 14.14
N PRO A 395 5.36 1.63 14.58
CA PRO A 395 4.37 2.69 14.68
C PRO A 395 4.81 3.83 15.62
N GLY A 396 4.85 5.07 15.11
CA GLY A 396 5.15 6.25 15.92
C GLY A 396 5.76 7.41 15.15
N TRP A 397 5.43 8.63 15.59
CA TRP A 397 5.93 9.87 15.01
C TRP A 397 5.92 10.98 16.06
N GLN A 398 7.09 11.63 16.30
CA GLN A 398 7.28 12.78 17.17
C GLN A 398 6.66 12.62 18.57
N PHE A 399 6.66 11.40 19.12
CA PHE A 399 6.09 11.14 20.45
C PHE A 399 6.74 9.92 21.10
N PHE A 400 7.17 10.09 22.36
CA PHE A 400 7.56 9.01 23.24
C PHE A 400 6.76 9.09 24.54
N GLY A 401 5.83 8.15 24.74
CA GLY A 401 4.92 8.17 25.89
C GLY A 401 5.64 8.03 27.24
N LYS A 402 5.23 8.86 28.22
CA LYS A 402 5.73 8.76 29.62
C LYS A 402 5.05 7.65 30.43
N ASP A 403 3.93 7.09 29.93
CA ASP A 403 3.25 5.96 30.55
C ASP A 403 4.15 4.74 30.54
N PRO A 404 4.29 4.01 31.68
CA PRO A 404 5.18 2.85 31.75
C PRO A 404 4.79 1.69 30.82
N LYS A 405 3.57 1.68 30.29
CA LYS A 405 3.10 0.67 29.33
C LYS A 405 3.54 0.98 27.90
N PHE A 406 3.94 2.22 27.57
CA PHE A 406 4.22 2.66 26.21
C PHE A 406 5.46 1.95 25.64
N GLU A 407 6.63 2.08 26.27
CA GLU A 407 7.89 1.50 25.81
C GLU A 407 7.79 -0.03 25.61
N PRO A 408 7.28 -0.83 26.57
CA PRO A 408 7.11 -2.28 26.37
C PRO A 408 6.22 -2.63 25.17
N ARG A 409 5.17 -1.85 24.90
CA ARG A 409 4.28 -2.04 23.75
C ARG A 409 4.99 -1.72 22.43
N VAL A 410 5.80 -0.67 22.39
CA VAL A 410 6.63 -0.34 21.21
C VAL A 410 7.61 -1.49 20.92
N LEU A 411 8.32 -1.95 21.93
CA LEU A 411 9.30 -3.05 21.79
C LEU A 411 8.61 -4.36 21.34
N GLN A 412 7.40 -4.65 21.85
CA GLN A 412 6.63 -5.81 21.41
C GLN A 412 6.17 -5.65 19.96
N ASN A 413 5.72 -4.45 19.55
CA ASN A 413 5.37 -4.18 18.16
C ASN A 413 6.55 -4.44 17.22
N THR A 414 7.77 -4.02 17.59
CA THR A 414 8.98 -4.31 16.81
C THR A 414 9.21 -5.81 16.62
N ARG A 415 9.03 -6.62 17.69
CA ARG A 415 9.11 -8.10 17.58
C ARG A 415 8.05 -8.65 16.62
N ASP A 416 6.82 -8.23 16.79
CA ASP A 416 5.69 -8.77 16.03
C ASP A 416 5.75 -8.36 14.54
N ILE A 417 6.26 -7.17 14.23
CA ILE A 417 6.56 -6.73 12.85
C ILE A 417 7.57 -7.69 12.21
N ILE A 418 8.69 -7.95 12.88
CA ILE A 418 9.73 -8.85 12.33
C ILE A 418 9.18 -10.25 12.14
N ARG A 419 8.46 -10.79 13.11
CA ARG A 419 7.83 -12.12 13.03
C ARG A 419 6.80 -12.23 11.92
N ARG A 420 6.04 -11.15 11.66
CA ARG A 420 5.08 -11.11 10.56
C ARG A 420 5.77 -11.10 9.20
N ASP A 421 6.79 -10.24 9.05
CA ASP A 421 7.31 -9.87 7.74
C ASP A 421 8.67 -10.50 7.38
N ARG A 422 9.26 -11.31 8.26
CA ARG A 422 10.62 -11.87 8.12
C ARG A 422 10.86 -12.75 6.89
N ASN A 423 9.80 -13.30 6.28
CA ASN A 423 9.91 -14.16 5.11
C ASN A 423 9.79 -13.39 3.78
N HIS A 424 9.40 -12.10 3.80
CA HIS A 424 9.27 -11.28 2.61
C HIS A 424 10.64 -10.89 2.03
N PRO A 425 10.98 -11.30 0.80
CA PRO A 425 12.26 -10.89 0.18
C PRO A 425 12.35 -9.39 -0.08
N CYS A 426 11.25 -8.68 -0.17
CA CYS A 426 11.23 -7.22 -0.36
C CYS A 426 11.75 -6.46 0.88
N VAL A 427 11.67 -7.01 2.08
CA VAL A 427 12.11 -6.32 3.29
C VAL A 427 13.63 -6.14 3.28
N LEU A 428 14.07 -4.90 3.17
CA LEU A 428 15.46 -4.48 3.15
C LEU A 428 15.95 -4.01 4.52
N MET A 429 15.11 -3.22 5.20
CA MET A 429 15.44 -2.60 6.48
C MET A 429 14.26 -2.63 7.45
N TRP A 430 14.60 -2.72 8.74
CA TRP A 430 13.72 -2.42 9.85
C TRP A 430 14.01 -1.01 10.34
N GLU A 431 12.98 -0.23 10.62
CA GLU A 431 13.06 1.03 11.35
C GLU A 431 12.49 0.80 12.76
N PRO A 432 13.32 0.31 13.70
CA PRO A 432 12.87 -0.07 15.03
C PRO A 432 12.78 1.11 15.99
N ILE A 433 13.12 2.31 15.51
CA ILE A 433 12.97 3.60 16.20
C ILE A 433 11.63 4.25 15.82
N LEU A 434 11.24 5.28 16.57
CA LEU A 434 10.07 6.09 16.26
C LEU A 434 10.51 7.31 15.45
N ASN A 435 9.83 7.59 14.33
CA ASN A 435 10.20 8.68 13.45
C ASN A 435 10.20 10.02 14.17
N GLU A 436 11.26 10.83 13.95
CA GLU A 436 11.39 12.21 14.49
C GLU A 436 11.09 12.34 15.99
N THR A 437 11.41 11.32 16.75
CA THR A 437 11.05 11.23 18.16
C THR A 437 12.31 11.32 19.03
N PRO A 438 12.36 12.24 20.01
CA PRO A 438 13.37 12.20 21.05
C PRO A 438 13.12 11.00 21.96
N PHE A 439 14.06 10.07 22.02
CA PHE A 439 14.00 8.88 22.86
C PHE A 439 15.33 8.66 23.58
N LYS A 440 15.29 7.85 24.64
CA LYS A 440 16.49 7.50 25.40
C LYS A 440 17.38 6.55 24.62
N GLU A 441 18.68 6.67 24.79
CA GLU A 441 19.66 5.78 24.15
C GLU A 441 19.40 4.30 24.46
N ASP A 442 19.04 3.97 25.72
CA ASP A 442 18.75 2.58 26.10
C ASP A 442 17.55 1.99 25.36
N PHE A 443 16.51 2.78 25.07
CA PHE A 443 15.40 2.34 24.20
C PHE A 443 15.89 2.01 22.80
N SER A 444 16.69 2.90 22.19
CA SER A 444 17.23 2.70 20.86
C SER A 444 18.09 1.43 20.78
N LEU A 445 18.95 1.21 21.77
CA LEU A 445 19.79 0.01 21.84
C LEU A 445 18.97 -1.27 22.05
N LYS A 446 17.93 -1.24 22.88
CA LYS A 446 17.00 -2.37 23.06
C LYS A 446 16.26 -2.68 21.76
N SER A 447 15.78 -1.66 21.04
CA SER A 447 15.08 -1.83 19.76
C SER A 447 15.99 -2.44 18.69
N LEU A 448 17.23 -1.98 18.59
CA LEU A 448 18.24 -2.58 17.72
C LEU A 448 18.54 -4.03 18.10
N GLN A 449 18.69 -4.33 19.40
CA GLN A 449 18.95 -5.69 19.89
C GLN A 449 17.81 -6.64 19.46
N ILE A 450 16.55 -6.21 19.54
CA ILE A 450 15.39 -6.98 19.09
C ILE A 450 15.52 -7.37 17.61
N THR A 451 15.99 -6.47 16.74
CA THR A 451 16.14 -6.81 15.31
C THR A 451 17.14 -7.93 15.08
N LYS A 452 18.22 -7.96 15.86
CA LYS A 452 19.25 -9.01 15.81
C LYS A 452 18.78 -10.33 16.41
N GLU A 453 18.02 -10.26 17.50
CA GLU A 453 17.47 -11.44 18.18
C GLU A 453 16.37 -12.13 17.39
N GLU A 454 15.45 -11.38 16.75
CA GLU A 454 14.35 -11.94 15.98
C GLU A 454 14.77 -12.42 14.58
N TYR A 455 15.91 -11.95 14.05
CA TYR A 455 16.50 -12.42 12.80
C TYR A 455 18.03 -12.64 12.97
N PRO A 456 18.47 -13.72 13.64
CA PRO A 456 19.89 -13.95 13.96
C PRO A 456 20.69 -14.62 12.82
N TYR A 457 20.21 -14.57 11.58
CA TYR A 457 20.80 -15.27 10.43
C TYR A 457 21.51 -14.32 9.47
N PRO A 458 22.41 -14.83 8.59
CA PRO A 458 23.01 -14.06 7.51
C PRO A 458 21.96 -13.42 6.58
N TYR A 459 22.35 -12.33 5.91
CA TYR A 459 21.49 -11.58 4.99
C TYR A 459 20.16 -11.08 5.60
N ARG A 460 20.15 -10.91 6.93
CA ARG A 460 19.03 -10.30 7.63
C ARG A 460 18.78 -8.88 7.14
N PRO A 461 17.54 -8.40 7.19
CA PRO A 461 17.27 -6.97 7.02
C PRO A 461 18.06 -6.15 8.05
N VAL A 462 18.65 -5.04 7.58
CA VAL A 462 19.45 -4.15 8.44
C VAL A 462 18.55 -3.23 9.26
N ALA A 463 19.13 -2.51 10.22
CA ALA A 463 18.41 -1.52 11.02
C ALA A 463 18.93 -0.11 10.76
N ALA A 464 18.01 0.87 10.72
CA ALA A 464 18.32 2.27 10.47
C ALA A 464 18.06 3.16 11.70
N ALA A 465 18.91 4.16 11.92
CA ALA A 465 18.78 5.21 12.93
C ALA A 465 19.03 6.59 12.34
N ASP A 466 18.67 7.64 13.08
CA ASP A 466 18.94 9.03 12.68
C ASP A 466 20.41 9.38 12.83
N VAL A 467 20.99 10.12 11.88
CA VAL A 467 22.41 10.54 11.89
C VAL A 467 22.74 11.44 13.10
N HIS A 468 21.75 12.17 13.60
CA HIS A 468 21.91 13.05 14.75
C HIS A 468 21.77 12.34 16.12
N SER A 469 21.39 11.06 16.13
CA SER A 469 21.32 10.24 17.35
C SER A 469 22.72 9.89 17.85
N LYS A 470 23.47 10.90 18.31
CA LYS A 470 24.82 10.73 18.88
C LYS A 470 24.78 9.72 20.01
N GLY A 471 25.83 8.87 20.08
CA GLY A 471 25.93 7.81 21.09
C GLY A 471 25.32 6.47 20.66
N VAL A 472 24.29 6.44 19.80
CA VAL A 472 23.66 5.19 19.36
C VAL A 472 23.80 4.91 17.86
N ARG A 473 23.93 5.94 17.00
CA ARG A 473 23.97 5.78 15.53
C ARG A 473 25.05 4.78 15.06
N ASP A 474 26.22 4.77 15.72
CA ASP A 474 27.34 3.91 15.34
C ASP A 474 27.09 2.41 15.58
N ASN A 475 26.03 2.06 16.29
CA ASN A 475 25.60 0.68 16.53
C ASN A 475 24.64 0.17 15.43
N TYR A 476 24.06 1.07 14.65
CA TYR A 476 23.12 0.74 13.58
C TYR A 476 23.82 0.45 12.26
N ASP A 477 23.13 -0.22 11.36
CA ASP A 477 23.71 -0.66 10.07
C ASP A 477 23.64 0.47 9.01
N VAL A 478 22.62 1.31 9.06
CA VAL A 478 22.36 2.45 8.16
C VAL A 478 21.94 3.64 8.99
N VAL A 479 22.26 4.86 8.55
CA VAL A 479 21.80 6.07 9.23
C VAL A 479 20.98 6.95 8.28
N TYR A 480 19.94 7.57 8.86
CA TYR A 480 19.16 8.58 8.13
C TYR A 480 19.87 9.93 8.19
N GLY A 481 20.11 10.52 7.03
CA GLY A 481 20.80 11.79 6.87
C GLY A 481 20.59 12.36 5.49
N TRP A 482 21.39 13.35 5.14
CA TRP A 482 21.31 14.10 3.89
C TRP A 482 22.56 13.94 3.03
N PRO A 483 22.49 14.22 1.71
CA PRO A 483 23.68 14.33 0.88
C PRO A 483 24.67 15.32 1.51
N GLY A 484 25.95 14.92 1.59
CA GLY A 484 27.01 15.74 2.20
C GLY A 484 27.21 15.54 3.71
N ASP A 485 26.37 14.76 4.40
CA ASP A 485 26.62 14.40 5.80
C ASP A 485 27.90 13.55 5.97
N ASP A 486 28.33 12.87 4.93
CA ASP A 486 29.60 12.11 4.87
C ASP A 486 30.85 12.99 4.67
N GLU A 487 30.69 14.28 4.40
CA GLU A 487 31.76 15.26 4.28
C GLU A 487 31.99 16.06 5.58
N LYS A 488 31.11 15.89 6.57
CA LYS A 488 31.19 16.60 7.87
C LYS A 488 32.27 16.03 8.78
N ALA A 489 32.74 16.85 9.72
CA ALA A 489 33.78 16.43 10.69
C ALA A 489 33.37 15.23 11.55
N ASP A 490 32.09 15.08 11.82
CA ASP A 490 31.48 13.97 12.57
C ASP A 490 30.71 12.99 11.66
N ALA A 491 31.17 12.83 10.42
CA ALA A 491 30.56 11.94 9.45
C ALA A 491 30.35 10.52 9.98
N PRO A 492 29.21 9.87 9.67
CA PRO A 492 29.00 8.48 10.02
C PRO A 492 29.93 7.56 9.23
N ARG A 493 30.12 6.34 9.72
CA ARG A 493 30.84 5.29 8.97
C ARG A 493 29.90 4.44 8.11
N GLN A 494 28.61 4.45 8.47
CA GLN A 494 27.56 3.70 7.82
C GLN A 494 27.10 4.38 6.54
N ASN A 495 26.42 3.63 5.68
CA ASN A 495 25.69 4.20 4.57
C ASN A 495 24.58 5.14 5.05
N ILE A 496 24.34 6.19 4.25
CA ILE A 496 23.39 7.25 4.54
C ILE A 496 22.21 7.13 3.55
N LEU A 497 20.99 7.27 4.06
CA LEU A 497 19.75 7.33 3.29
C LEU A 497 18.91 8.52 3.78
N THR A 498 18.37 9.33 2.88
CA THR A 498 17.38 10.34 3.28
C THR A 498 16.01 9.68 3.44
N ARG A 499 15.48 9.67 4.68
CA ARG A 499 14.19 9.02 4.96
C ARG A 499 12.99 9.75 4.33
N GLU A 500 13.07 11.08 4.21
CA GLU A 500 12.02 11.94 3.68
C GLU A 500 12.63 13.15 2.97
N PHE A 501 12.21 13.43 1.73
CA PHE A 501 12.61 14.63 0.99
C PHE A 501 11.44 15.13 0.13
N GLY A 502 11.54 16.35 -0.36
CA GLY A 502 10.61 16.94 -1.32
C GLY A 502 9.85 18.14 -0.77
N GLU A 503 9.75 18.29 0.54
CA GLU A 503 9.08 19.43 1.15
C GLU A 503 10.02 20.63 1.26
N ASN A 504 9.60 21.76 0.67
CA ASN A 504 10.25 23.05 0.75
C ASN A 504 9.26 24.06 1.35
N VAL A 505 9.09 24.00 2.67
CA VAL A 505 8.05 24.73 3.40
C VAL A 505 8.63 26.02 3.96
N ASP A 506 7.90 27.15 3.78
CA ASP A 506 8.22 28.43 4.41
C ASP A 506 7.46 28.61 5.73
N ASP A 507 6.23 28.09 5.82
CA ASP A 507 5.41 28.10 7.03
C ASP A 507 4.64 26.79 7.16
N TRP A 508 5.00 25.97 8.17
CA TRP A 508 4.34 24.70 8.46
C TRP A 508 2.86 24.84 8.83
N TYR A 509 2.46 25.94 9.44
CA TYR A 509 1.07 26.17 9.84
C TYR A 509 0.20 26.64 8.67
N ALA A 510 0.74 27.45 7.78
CA ALA A 510 0.07 27.85 6.53
C ALA A 510 0.19 26.78 5.44
N HIS A 511 1.08 25.81 5.64
CA HIS A 511 1.39 24.77 4.64
C HIS A 511 1.83 25.33 3.28
N ASN A 512 2.50 26.47 3.29
CA ASN A 512 3.08 27.04 2.07
C ASN A 512 4.30 26.24 1.66
N ALA A 513 4.19 25.53 0.57
CA ALA A 513 5.29 24.75 0.02
C ALA A 513 5.16 24.57 -1.51
N LEU A 514 6.26 24.75 -2.22
CA LEU A 514 6.28 24.63 -3.68
C LEU A 514 5.93 23.23 -4.19
N ASN A 515 6.13 22.20 -3.38
CA ASN A 515 5.80 20.82 -3.75
C ASN A 515 4.32 20.47 -3.59
N ARG A 516 3.46 21.38 -3.13
CA ARG A 516 2.05 21.13 -2.88
C ARG A 516 1.19 21.70 -3.99
N ALA A 517 0.44 20.83 -4.66
CA ALA A 517 -0.50 21.21 -5.70
C ALA A 517 -1.65 20.21 -5.79
N SER A 518 -2.88 20.67 -5.50
CA SER A 518 -4.08 19.92 -5.89
C SER A 518 -4.24 19.93 -7.40
N ARG A 519 -4.79 18.87 -7.99
CA ARG A 519 -5.19 18.85 -9.41
C ARG A 519 -6.20 19.95 -9.73
N SER A 520 -7.06 20.29 -8.78
CA SER A 520 -8.05 21.36 -8.94
C SER A 520 -7.44 22.76 -9.08
N TRP A 521 -6.18 22.96 -8.68
CA TRP A 521 -5.47 24.24 -8.82
C TRP A 521 -4.92 24.47 -10.24
N GLY A 522 -4.92 23.43 -11.07
CA GLY A 522 -4.63 23.51 -12.49
C GLY A 522 -3.16 23.38 -12.86
N GLU A 523 -2.89 23.70 -14.13
CA GLU A 523 -1.62 23.44 -14.81
C GLU A 523 -0.41 24.06 -14.13
N GLN A 524 -0.48 25.36 -13.81
CA GLN A 524 0.68 26.10 -13.29
C GLN A 524 1.10 25.62 -11.89
N ALA A 525 0.14 25.30 -11.02
CA ALA A 525 0.43 24.76 -9.70
C ALA A 525 1.10 23.40 -9.80
N MET A 526 0.57 22.49 -10.64
CA MET A 526 1.17 21.17 -10.86
C MET A 526 2.55 21.24 -11.54
N LEU A 527 2.77 22.23 -12.39
CA LEU A 527 4.08 22.45 -13.03
C LEU A 527 5.11 22.96 -12.01
N THR A 528 4.72 23.91 -11.14
CA THR A 528 5.54 24.39 -10.03
C THR A 528 5.91 23.22 -9.09
N GLN A 529 4.96 22.37 -8.75
CA GLN A 529 5.20 21.14 -7.98
C GLN A 529 6.25 20.26 -8.67
N ALA A 530 6.07 19.98 -9.96
CA ALA A 530 6.98 19.11 -10.70
C ALA A 530 8.41 19.66 -10.73
N PHE A 531 8.61 20.97 -10.88
CA PHE A 531 9.93 21.59 -10.81
C PHE A 531 10.54 21.57 -9.41
N SER A 532 9.73 21.84 -8.36
CA SER A 532 10.20 21.74 -6.97
C SER A 532 10.68 20.32 -6.67
N LEU A 533 9.90 19.32 -7.05
CA LEU A 533 10.26 17.91 -6.85
C LEU A 533 11.43 17.48 -7.75
N ALA A 534 11.56 18.02 -8.97
CA ALA A 534 12.72 17.77 -9.81
C ALA A 534 14.02 18.26 -9.15
N ASN A 535 14.00 19.46 -8.57
CA ASN A 535 15.15 19.99 -7.83
C ASN A 535 15.50 19.11 -6.63
N SER A 536 14.54 18.79 -5.78
CA SER A 536 14.77 17.94 -4.61
C SER A 536 15.25 16.53 -5.00
N THR A 537 14.70 15.95 -6.09
CA THR A 537 15.11 14.64 -6.60
C THR A 537 16.56 14.70 -7.12
N SER A 538 16.94 15.78 -7.79
CA SER A 538 18.32 15.94 -8.30
C SER A 538 19.34 15.89 -7.15
N GLU A 539 19.03 16.49 -6.00
CA GLU A 539 19.89 16.42 -4.81
C GLU A 539 20.05 14.97 -4.31
N MET A 540 18.99 14.17 -4.36
CA MET A 540 19.03 12.76 -3.97
C MET A 540 19.86 11.90 -4.92
N HIS A 541 20.13 12.36 -6.14
CA HIS A 541 21.00 11.70 -7.11
C HIS A 541 22.49 12.09 -6.99
N ARG A 542 22.85 12.97 -6.06
CA ARG A 542 24.25 13.23 -5.72
C ARG A 542 24.84 12.03 -5.01
N THR A 543 25.44 11.13 -5.75
CA THR A 543 26.13 9.96 -5.19
C THR A 543 27.51 10.37 -4.66
N THR A 544 27.62 10.62 -3.38
CA THR A 544 28.90 10.77 -2.69
C THR A 544 29.07 9.61 -1.72
N GLY A 545 30.18 8.86 -1.88
CA GLY A 545 30.68 7.94 -0.91
C GLY A 545 29.70 7.04 -0.15
N LEU A 546 29.13 7.55 0.92
CA LEU A 546 28.21 6.81 1.81
C LEU A 546 26.73 6.95 1.44
N PHE A 547 26.38 7.98 0.67
CA PHE A 547 24.98 8.30 0.38
C PHE A 547 24.37 7.37 -0.67
N LEU A 548 23.19 6.83 -0.38
CA LEU A 548 22.52 5.80 -1.20
C LEU A 548 21.24 6.29 -1.90
N GLY A 549 20.72 7.46 -1.57
CA GLY A 549 19.48 7.98 -2.12
C GLY A 549 18.46 8.42 -1.06
N GLY A 550 17.21 8.60 -1.45
CA GLY A 550 16.18 9.09 -0.54
C GLY A 550 14.77 8.63 -0.88
N CYS A 551 13.85 8.83 0.07
CA CYS A 551 12.44 8.52 -0.06
C CYS A 551 11.62 9.81 -0.14
N LEU A 552 10.88 9.99 -1.24
CA LEU A 552 9.98 11.13 -1.44
C LEU A 552 8.92 11.19 -0.34
N TRP A 553 8.72 12.34 0.25
CA TRP A 553 7.53 12.68 1.00
C TRP A 553 6.59 13.48 0.11
N HIS A 554 5.49 12.99 -0.36
CA HIS A 554 4.86 11.69 -0.29
C HIS A 554 4.26 11.40 -1.69
N PRO A 555 4.12 10.16 -2.20
CA PRO A 555 3.64 9.91 -3.56
C PRO A 555 2.14 10.11 -3.75
N PHE A 556 1.32 10.02 -2.69
CA PHE A 556 -0.14 10.16 -2.74
C PHE A 556 -0.61 11.32 -1.88
N ASP A 557 -1.60 12.08 -2.33
CA ASP A 557 -2.30 13.00 -1.45
C ASP A 557 -2.99 12.20 -0.33
N HIS A 558 -2.88 12.69 0.92
CA HIS A 558 -3.40 11.99 2.08
C HIS A 558 -3.97 12.94 3.14
N GLN A 559 -4.78 12.39 4.05
CA GLN A 559 -5.39 13.15 5.13
C GLN A 559 -4.41 13.36 6.29
N ARG A 560 -4.48 14.53 6.93
CA ARG A 560 -3.69 14.91 8.10
C ARG A 560 -4.54 15.14 9.32
N GLY A 561 -4.00 14.88 10.51
CA GLY A 561 -4.66 15.24 11.76
C GLY A 561 -4.50 16.71 12.09
N TYR A 562 -3.29 17.25 12.00
CA TYR A 562 -2.97 18.60 12.54
C TYR A 562 -3.31 19.76 11.61
N HIS A 563 -3.67 19.52 10.36
CA HIS A 563 -3.98 20.59 9.42
C HIS A 563 -5.35 20.37 8.74
N PRO A 564 -6.18 21.40 8.56
CA PRO A 564 -7.51 21.28 7.96
C PRO A 564 -7.47 20.87 6.49
N ASP A 565 -6.38 21.16 5.77
CA ASP A 565 -6.21 20.75 4.39
C ASP A 565 -5.45 19.43 4.31
N PRO A 566 -5.81 18.53 3.38
CA PRO A 566 -5.02 17.35 3.06
C PRO A 566 -3.60 17.70 2.61
N TYR A 567 -2.71 16.74 2.67
CA TYR A 567 -1.43 16.86 2.03
C TYR A 567 -1.59 16.76 0.51
N PHE A 568 -1.33 17.85 -0.21
CA PHE A 568 -1.39 17.91 -1.66
C PHE A 568 -0.04 17.75 -2.36
N GLY A 569 0.98 17.28 -1.65
CA GLY A 569 2.32 17.07 -2.19
C GLY A 569 2.48 15.79 -3.00
N GLY A 570 1.44 14.98 -3.13
CA GLY A 570 1.45 13.73 -3.89
C GLY A 570 1.75 13.94 -5.38
N ILE A 571 2.43 12.96 -6.00
CA ILE A 571 2.55 12.86 -7.45
C ILE A 571 1.28 12.26 -8.08
N TYR A 572 0.45 11.68 -7.23
CA TYR A 572 -0.91 11.26 -7.49
C TYR A 572 -1.86 11.93 -6.49
N ASP A 573 -3.09 12.17 -6.90
CA ASP A 573 -4.15 12.61 -5.97
C ASP A 573 -4.64 11.46 -5.06
N ALA A 574 -5.62 11.75 -4.19
CA ALA A 574 -6.17 10.75 -3.26
C ALA A 574 -6.88 9.58 -3.97
N PHE A 575 -7.34 9.76 -5.21
CA PHE A 575 -7.91 8.72 -6.07
C PHE A 575 -6.87 8.02 -6.95
N ARG A 576 -5.60 8.33 -6.79
CA ARG A 576 -4.47 7.81 -7.58
C ARG A 576 -4.45 8.29 -9.04
N GLN A 577 -5.09 9.42 -9.35
CA GLN A 577 -4.94 10.07 -10.66
C GLN A 577 -3.63 10.87 -10.71
N THR A 578 -2.94 10.81 -11.84
CA THR A 578 -1.61 11.41 -12.00
C THR A 578 -1.65 12.95 -11.99
N LYS A 579 -0.57 13.53 -11.42
CA LYS A 579 -0.18 14.93 -11.57
C LYS A 579 1.04 15.02 -12.50
N TYR A 580 1.49 16.22 -12.86
CA TYR A 580 2.68 16.36 -13.72
C TYR A 580 3.94 15.77 -13.10
N ALA A 581 4.07 15.86 -11.78
CA ALA A 581 5.20 15.28 -11.06
C ALA A 581 5.33 13.76 -11.25
N TYR A 582 4.24 13.01 -11.47
CA TYR A 582 4.34 11.60 -11.84
C TYR A 582 5.20 11.38 -13.07
N TYR A 583 4.99 12.16 -14.14
CA TYR A 583 5.73 12.00 -15.38
C TYR A 583 7.20 12.42 -15.23
N MET A 584 7.49 13.38 -14.36
CA MET A 584 8.86 13.74 -13.98
C MET A 584 9.57 12.56 -13.32
N PHE A 585 8.92 11.87 -12.35
CA PHE A 585 9.50 10.69 -11.73
C PHE A 585 9.60 9.50 -12.69
N ALA A 586 8.56 9.23 -13.49
CA ALA A 586 8.58 8.16 -14.49
C ALA A 586 9.70 8.33 -15.52
N ALA A 587 10.07 9.59 -15.84
CA ALA A 587 11.17 9.91 -16.72
C ALA A 587 12.56 9.58 -16.12
N GLN A 588 12.66 9.24 -14.83
CA GLN A 588 13.91 8.80 -14.21
C GLN A 588 14.23 7.32 -14.49
N ARG A 589 13.30 6.55 -15.05
CA ARG A 589 13.53 5.14 -15.42
C ARG A 589 14.47 5.07 -16.63
N ASN A 590 15.49 4.23 -16.56
CA ASN A 590 16.41 4.04 -17.68
C ASN A 590 15.73 3.31 -18.85
N ALA A 591 15.49 4.01 -19.96
CA ALA A 591 14.83 3.44 -21.14
C ALA A 591 15.59 2.27 -21.81
N ARG A 592 16.87 2.07 -21.47
CA ARG A 592 17.70 0.98 -21.99
C ARG A 592 17.64 -0.29 -21.14
N GLU A 593 17.00 -0.24 -19.97
CA GLU A 593 16.79 -1.41 -19.11
C GLU A 593 15.53 -2.17 -19.54
N ALA A 594 15.61 -3.50 -19.54
CA ALA A 594 14.47 -4.38 -19.88
C ALA A 594 13.28 -4.09 -18.94
N GLY A 595 12.10 -3.92 -19.54
CA GLY A 595 10.85 -3.60 -18.82
C GLY A 595 10.59 -2.10 -18.64
N ASN A 596 11.51 -1.23 -19.08
CA ASN A 596 11.27 0.21 -19.14
C ASN A 596 11.03 0.65 -20.58
N GLU A 597 9.96 1.42 -20.80
CA GLU A 597 9.67 1.95 -22.14
C GLU A 597 10.23 3.37 -22.28
N PRO A 598 10.71 3.74 -23.47
CA PRO A 598 11.01 5.14 -23.80
C PRO A 598 9.75 6.00 -23.67
N MET A 599 9.90 7.21 -23.13
CA MET A 599 8.77 8.10 -22.94
C MET A 599 9.09 9.57 -23.24
N VAL A 600 8.07 10.27 -23.72
CA VAL A 600 7.97 11.73 -23.75
C VAL A 600 6.59 12.16 -23.26
N TYR A 601 6.51 13.15 -22.40
CA TYR A 601 5.26 13.73 -21.91
C TYR A 601 5.29 15.24 -21.99
N ILE A 602 4.35 15.84 -22.72
CA ILE A 602 4.20 17.29 -22.87
C ILE A 602 3.39 17.84 -21.71
N ALA A 603 4.01 18.57 -20.79
CA ALA A 603 3.34 19.22 -19.66
C ALA A 603 2.92 20.66 -20.04
N ASN A 604 1.97 20.77 -20.97
CA ASN A 604 1.33 22.01 -21.42
C ASN A 604 -0.03 21.65 -22.01
N GLU A 605 -1.10 22.28 -21.55
CA GLU A 605 -2.47 21.96 -21.97
C GLU A 605 -2.95 22.82 -23.14
N MET A 606 -2.09 23.69 -23.67
CA MET A 606 -2.36 24.53 -24.82
C MET A 606 -3.61 25.42 -24.63
N THR A 607 -3.80 25.93 -23.41
CA THR A 607 -4.88 26.84 -23.06
C THR A 607 -4.39 28.28 -23.03
N GLN A 608 -5.30 29.24 -22.80
CA GLN A 608 -4.95 30.66 -22.59
C GLN A 608 -4.17 30.88 -21.28
N PHE A 609 -4.14 29.89 -20.36
CA PHE A 609 -3.38 29.96 -19.09
C PHE A 609 -2.09 29.16 -19.12
N SER A 610 -1.83 28.44 -20.21
CA SER A 610 -0.59 27.67 -20.36
C SER A 610 0.61 28.60 -20.56
N ASP A 611 1.74 28.22 -19.94
CA ASP A 611 3.01 28.98 -20.11
C ASP A 611 3.46 28.95 -21.56
N SER A 612 4.11 30.01 -22.01
CA SER A 612 4.76 30.05 -23.33
C SER A 612 5.92 29.04 -23.45
N ASN A 613 6.56 28.71 -22.33
CA ASN A 613 7.55 27.65 -22.28
C ASN A 613 6.86 26.30 -22.22
N VAL A 614 7.27 25.36 -23.05
CA VAL A 614 6.75 24.02 -23.07
C VAL A 614 7.72 23.09 -22.36
N VAL A 615 7.26 22.40 -21.33
CA VAL A 615 8.05 21.43 -20.57
C VAL A 615 7.74 20.03 -21.08
N VAL A 616 8.81 19.25 -21.33
CA VAL A 616 8.70 17.84 -21.70
C VAL A 616 9.51 17.01 -20.73
N PHE A 617 8.88 16.00 -20.13
CA PHE A 617 9.57 14.98 -19.34
C PHE A 617 9.90 13.78 -20.22
N SER A 618 11.17 13.31 -20.18
CA SER A 618 11.64 12.24 -21.05
C SER A 618 12.80 11.46 -20.43
N ASN A 619 12.86 10.16 -20.72
CA ASN A 619 13.97 9.27 -20.41
C ASN A 619 14.81 8.91 -21.66
N CYS A 620 14.67 9.69 -22.74
CA CYS A 620 15.45 9.56 -23.97
C CYS A 620 16.71 10.44 -23.91
N ASP A 621 17.61 10.33 -24.89
CA ASP A 621 18.84 11.16 -24.96
C ASP A 621 18.53 12.61 -25.31
N SER A 622 17.52 12.81 -26.18
CA SER A 622 17.06 14.14 -26.61
C SER A 622 15.58 14.10 -26.97
N VAL A 623 14.97 15.29 -27.02
CA VAL A 623 13.58 15.50 -27.41
C VAL A 623 13.53 16.47 -28.57
N ARG A 624 12.81 16.09 -29.64
CA ARG A 624 12.41 17.00 -30.71
C ARG A 624 10.98 17.43 -30.52
N LEU A 625 10.75 18.73 -30.32
CA LEU A 625 9.42 19.33 -30.25
C LEU A 625 9.10 20.04 -31.57
N THR A 626 7.96 19.65 -32.15
CA THR A 626 7.39 20.29 -33.34
C THR A 626 6.07 20.94 -32.94
N THR A 627 5.88 22.21 -33.23
CA THR A 627 4.63 22.95 -32.93
C THR A 627 4.00 23.54 -34.17
N PHE A 628 2.71 23.81 -34.11
CA PHE A 628 1.92 24.46 -35.16
C PHE A 628 2.09 23.81 -36.53
N ASP A 629 1.91 22.48 -36.58
CA ASP A 629 1.94 21.70 -37.84
C ASP A 629 3.28 21.80 -38.60
N GLY A 630 4.38 21.90 -37.85
CA GLY A 630 5.72 21.99 -38.43
C GLY A 630 6.27 23.41 -38.62
N ALA A 631 5.54 24.43 -38.18
CA ALA A 631 6.02 25.82 -38.28
C ALA A 631 7.30 26.06 -37.46
N HIS A 632 7.37 25.40 -36.30
CA HIS A 632 8.56 25.48 -35.42
C HIS A 632 9.02 24.08 -35.05
N VAL A 633 10.30 23.82 -35.22
CA VAL A 633 10.95 22.54 -34.88
C VAL A 633 12.23 22.81 -34.10
N THR A 634 12.32 22.27 -32.88
CA THR A 634 13.52 22.43 -32.02
C THR A 634 13.86 21.07 -31.40
N THR A 635 15.14 20.75 -31.39
CA THR A 635 15.65 19.55 -30.70
C THR A 635 16.59 19.98 -29.57
N LEU A 636 16.28 19.48 -28.35
CA LEU A 636 17.09 19.73 -27.16
C LEU A 636 17.53 18.41 -26.51
N PRO A 637 18.75 18.36 -25.97
CA PRO A 637 19.19 17.19 -25.20
C PRO A 637 18.46 17.10 -23.87
N VAL A 638 18.28 15.89 -23.36
CA VAL A 638 17.98 15.66 -21.95
C VAL A 638 19.28 15.83 -21.19
N THR A 639 19.28 16.74 -20.24
CA THR A 639 20.52 17.09 -19.48
C THR A 639 20.60 16.30 -18.18
N HIS A 640 21.84 16.07 -17.73
CA HIS A 640 22.15 15.31 -16.51
C HIS A 640 23.02 16.20 -15.59
N PRO A 641 22.42 17.20 -14.91
CA PRO A 641 23.19 18.23 -14.19
C PRO A 641 23.92 17.71 -12.96
N VAL A 642 23.51 16.58 -12.40
CA VAL A 642 24.04 16.03 -11.14
C VAL A 642 24.71 14.67 -11.37
N ASP A 643 24.02 13.75 -11.99
CA ASP A 643 24.45 12.38 -12.30
C ASP A 643 23.83 11.95 -13.62
N LYS A 644 24.53 11.08 -14.37
CA LYS A 644 24.00 10.47 -15.61
C LYS A 644 22.70 9.71 -15.42
N ALA A 645 22.38 9.30 -14.19
CA ALA A 645 21.12 8.64 -13.85
C ALA A 645 19.95 9.60 -13.66
N TYR A 646 20.16 10.92 -13.56
CA TYR A 646 19.09 11.90 -13.39
C TYR A 646 18.79 12.62 -14.72
N ASN A 647 17.54 12.56 -15.15
CA ASN A 647 17.03 13.20 -16.36
C ASN A 647 16.28 14.49 -15.98
N ALA A 648 16.88 15.65 -16.29
CA ALA A 648 16.25 16.94 -16.02
C ALA A 648 15.07 17.21 -16.95
N PRO A 649 14.04 17.97 -16.52
CA PRO A 649 12.97 18.42 -17.40
C PRO A 649 13.51 19.22 -18.59
N VAL A 650 13.04 18.94 -19.80
CA VAL A 650 13.44 19.65 -21.02
C VAL A 650 12.50 20.84 -21.23
N VAL A 651 13.04 22.06 -21.27
CA VAL A 651 12.25 23.29 -21.37
C VAL A 651 12.49 23.93 -22.73
N PHE A 652 11.45 23.96 -23.56
CA PHE A 652 11.42 24.64 -24.85
C PHE A 652 10.88 26.06 -24.66
N LYS A 653 11.76 27.05 -24.73
CA LYS A 653 11.42 28.45 -24.50
C LYS A 653 10.56 28.99 -25.64
N HIS A 654 9.47 29.72 -25.28
CA HIS A 654 8.54 30.37 -26.23
C HIS A 654 7.99 29.44 -27.31
N ALA A 655 7.78 28.14 -27.00
CA ALA A 655 7.27 27.13 -27.93
C ALA A 655 5.74 27.09 -28.01
N TRP A 656 5.03 27.77 -27.13
CA TRP A 656 3.60 27.97 -27.15
C TRP A 656 3.25 29.45 -27.27
N ASP A 657 2.46 29.80 -28.29
CA ASP A 657 1.89 31.15 -28.50
C ASP A 657 0.37 31.03 -28.67
N PHE A 658 -0.39 31.60 -27.74
CA PHE A 658 -1.84 31.63 -27.80
C PHE A 658 -2.35 32.46 -29.01
N TRP A 659 -1.65 33.53 -29.38
CA TRP A 659 -2.06 34.38 -30.47
C TRP A 659 -1.85 33.70 -31.85
N GLU A 660 -0.80 32.95 -32.02
CA GLU A 660 -0.58 32.10 -33.20
C GLU A 660 -1.64 31.00 -33.27
N ALA A 661 -1.93 30.34 -32.15
CA ALA A 661 -2.99 29.35 -32.07
C ALA A 661 -4.37 29.93 -32.44
N ARG A 662 -4.67 31.17 -31.98
CA ARG A 662 -5.88 31.89 -32.32
C ARG A 662 -5.93 32.30 -33.81
N GLU A 663 -4.84 32.77 -34.38
CA GLU A 663 -4.72 33.10 -35.78
C GLU A 663 -5.04 31.88 -36.66
N LEU A 664 -4.38 30.76 -36.39
CA LEU A 664 -4.60 29.51 -37.13
C LEU A 664 -6.04 28.98 -36.97
N SER A 665 -6.55 28.91 -35.75
CA SER A 665 -7.82 28.25 -35.47
C SER A 665 -9.02 29.10 -35.81
N TYR A 666 -9.01 30.39 -35.46
CA TYR A 666 -10.16 31.30 -35.61
C TYR A 666 -10.17 32.03 -36.95
N LYS A 667 -9.07 32.67 -37.34
CA LYS A 667 -9.04 33.45 -38.59
C LYS A 667 -8.79 32.58 -39.82
N GLN A 668 -7.83 31.68 -39.78
CA GLN A 668 -7.48 30.81 -40.90
C GLN A 668 -8.35 29.55 -40.97
N LYS A 669 -9.25 29.32 -39.98
CA LYS A 669 -10.14 28.15 -39.92
C LYS A 669 -9.40 26.80 -40.05
N SER A 670 -8.18 26.74 -39.51
CA SER A 670 -7.28 25.58 -39.55
C SER A 670 -6.92 25.09 -38.16
N PRO A 671 -7.92 24.73 -37.29
CA PRO A 671 -7.69 24.33 -35.92
C PRO A 671 -6.80 23.06 -35.78
N HIS A 672 -6.77 22.22 -36.80
CA HIS A 672 -5.96 21.00 -36.83
C HIS A 672 -4.44 21.28 -36.86
N LYS A 673 -4.06 22.49 -37.28
CA LYS A 673 -2.66 22.94 -37.27
C LYS A 673 -2.17 23.35 -35.89
N VAL A 674 -3.05 23.61 -34.96
CA VAL A 674 -2.70 23.91 -33.57
C VAL A 674 -2.42 22.60 -32.87
N ASN A 675 -1.17 22.17 -32.91
CA ASN A 675 -0.71 20.92 -32.29
C ASN A 675 0.74 21.02 -31.82
N MET A 676 1.11 20.09 -30.93
CA MET A 676 2.48 19.83 -30.51
C MET A 676 2.78 18.34 -30.67
N ILE A 677 3.94 18.02 -31.20
CA ILE A 677 4.48 16.66 -31.29
C ILE A 677 5.82 16.63 -30.62
N ALA A 678 5.93 15.85 -29.56
CA ALA A 678 7.22 15.55 -28.91
C ALA A 678 7.69 14.17 -29.35
N GLU A 679 8.94 14.06 -29.82
CA GLU A 679 9.57 12.81 -30.22
C GLU A 679 10.82 12.57 -29.38
N GLY A 680 10.86 11.40 -28.73
CA GLY A 680 12.01 10.95 -27.97
C GLY A 680 13.03 10.25 -28.87
N ILE A 681 14.29 10.63 -28.74
CA ILE A 681 15.38 10.16 -29.56
C ILE A 681 16.41 9.45 -28.69
N ILE A 682 16.75 8.22 -29.05
CA ILE A 682 17.81 7.40 -28.46
C ILE A 682 18.76 6.96 -29.58
N ASP A 683 20.07 7.16 -29.39
CA ASP A 683 21.09 6.80 -30.36
C ASP A 683 20.79 7.37 -31.77
N GLY A 684 20.27 8.61 -31.82
CA GLY A 684 19.95 9.33 -33.06
C GLY A 684 18.64 8.85 -33.76
N LYS A 685 17.90 7.90 -33.17
CA LYS A 685 16.64 7.36 -33.73
C LYS A 685 15.46 7.77 -32.88
N VAL A 686 14.36 8.14 -33.52
CA VAL A 686 13.07 8.34 -32.86
C VAL A 686 12.55 6.99 -32.36
N VAL A 687 12.33 6.88 -31.04
CA VAL A 687 11.89 5.65 -30.36
C VAL A 687 10.48 5.75 -29.80
N CYS A 688 10.02 6.95 -29.55
CA CYS A 688 8.64 7.21 -29.09
C CYS A 688 8.17 8.60 -29.52
N SER A 689 6.87 8.82 -29.54
CA SER A 689 6.28 10.13 -29.83
C SER A 689 4.95 10.32 -29.15
N THR A 690 4.63 11.58 -28.85
CA THR A 690 3.32 12.01 -28.33
C THR A 690 2.85 13.23 -29.09
N LYS A 691 1.60 13.21 -29.54
CA LYS A 691 0.91 14.38 -30.13
C LYS A 691 -0.10 14.93 -29.13
N LYS A 692 -0.13 16.25 -28.99
CA LYS A 692 -1.08 16.96 -28.14
C LYS A 692 -1.77 18.09 -28.95
N MET A 693 -3.03 18.29 -28.67
CA MET A 693 -3.86 19.35 -29.25
C MET A 693 -4.67 20.02 -28.13
N PRO A 694 -5.02 21.32 -28.27
CA PRO A 694 -5.87 21.97 -27.29
C PRO A 694 -7.27 21.36 -27.33
N SER A 695 -7.85 21.13 -26.17
CA SER A 695 -9.25 20.71 -26.07
C SER A 695 -10.19 21.84 -26.53
N ARG A 696 -11.29 21.47 -27.18
CA ARG A 696 -12.34 22.36 -27.63
C ARG A 696 -13.49 22.40 -26.63
N ARG A 697 -14.73 22.69 -27.12
CA ARG A 697 -15.93 22.70 -26.30
C ARG A 697 -16.17 21.30 -25.71
N SER A 698 -16.61 21.24 -24.45
CA SER A 698 -17.09 19.99 -23.84
C SER A 698 -18.25 19.44 -24.63
N ASN A 699 -18.16 18.21 -25.14
CA ASN A 699 -19.19 17.59 -25.95
C ASN A 699 -19.69 16.26 -25.39
N HIS A 700 -18.80 15.47 -24.77
CA HIS A 700 -19.12 14.12 -24.31
C HIS A 700 -18.53 13.86 -22.95
N LEU A 701 -19.16 12.96 -22.21
CA LEU A 701 -18.47 12.22 -21.14
C LEU A 701 -17.83 10.97 -21.75
N ARG A 702 -16.70 10.54 -21.16
CA ARG A 702 -16.04 9.27 -21.45
C ARG A 702 -15.77 8.56 -20.13
N LEU A 703 -16.16 7.29 -20.04
CA LEU A 703 -15.92 6.47 -18.87
C LEU A 703 -14.77 5.48 -19.09
N TYR A 704 -13.97 5.27 -18.06
CA TYR A 704 -13.04 4.15 -17.99
C TYR A 704 -12.87 3.67 -16.56
N VAL A 705 -12.35 2.42 -16.39
CA VAL A 705 -12.06 1.83 -15.09
C VAL A 705 -10.56 1.70 -14.93
N ASP A 706 -10.05 2.18 -13.82
CA ASP A 706 -8.63 2.08 -13.48
C ASP A 706 -8.34 0.77 -12.74
N THR A 707 -8.26 -0.32 -13.48
CA THR A 707 -8.00 -1.66 -12.95
C THR A 707 -6.52 -1.95 -12.72
N MET A 708 -5.61 -1.25 -13.40
CA MET A 708 -4.17 -1.59 -13.42
C MET A 708 -3.92 -3.08 -13.68
N GLY A 709 -4.78 -3.74 -14.45
CA GLY A 709 -4.67 -5.16 -14.79
C GLY A 709 -5.19 -6.15 -13.75
N LYS A 710 -5.76 -5.69 -12.62
CA LYS A 710 -6.46 -6.54 -11.63
C LYS A 710 -7.97 -6.43 -11.80
N ASN A 711 -8.63 -7.56 -11.92
CA ASN A 711 -10.08 -7.63 -12.01
C ASN A 711 -10.74 -7.16 -10.70
N LEU A 712 -11.98 -6.69 -10.82
CA LEU A 712 -12.86 -6.47 -9.67
C LEU A 712 -13.40 -7.82 -9.20
N VAL A 713 -13.11 -8.21 -7.96
CA VAL A 713 -13.52 -9.49 -7.39
C VAL A 713 -14.84 -9.34 -6.65
N ALA A 714 -15.77 -10.27 -6.87
CA ALA A 714 -17.09 -10.28 -6.25
C ALA A 714 -17.03 -10.85 -4.82
N ASP A 715 -16.40 -10.14 -3.89
CA ASP A 715 -16.28 -10.51 -2.48
C ASP A 715 -17.08 -9.61 -1.52
N GLY A 716 -17.68 -8.52 -2.05
CA GLY A 716 -18.43 -7.53 -1.27
C GLY A 716 -17.56 -6.48 -0.57
N SER A 717 -16.25 -6.47 -0.84
CA SER A 717 -15.29 -5.52 -0.26
C SER A 717 -14.42 -4.86 -1.33
N ASP A 718 -14.12 -5.58 -2.40
CA ASP A 718 -13.26 -5.07 -3.48
C ASP A 718 -13.89 -3.90 -4.23
N PHE A 719 -13.08 -2.90 -4.55
CA PHE A 719 -13.51 -1.75 -5.33
C PHE A 719 -12.50 -1.37 -6.43
N VAL A 720 -13.00 -0.64 -7.41
CA VAL A 720 -12.19 0.01 -8.46
C VAL A 720 -12.56 1.48 -8.56
N VAL A 721 -11.64 2.28 -9.11
CA VAL A 721 -11.91 3.67 -9.46
C VAL A 721 -12.48 3.72 -10.87
N VAL A 722 -13.69 4.23 -11.00
CA VAL A 722 -14.31 4.59 -12.29
C VAL A 722 -14.14 6.08 -12.50
N VAL A 723 -13.66 6.48 -13.65
CA VAL A 723 -13.39 7.89 -13.96
C VAL A 723 -14.25 8.34 -15.13
N ALA A 724 -14.98 9.43 -14.92
CA ALA A 724 -15.65 10.16 -16.00
C ALA A 724 -14.76 11.33 -16.44
N GLU A 725 -14.40 11.37 -17.71
CA GLU A 725 -13.67 12.48 -18.32
C GLU A 725 -14.62 13.31 -19.16
N VAL A 726 -14.48 14.64 -19.08
CA VAL A 726 -15.13 15.57 -19.99
C VAL A 726 -14.25 15.75 -21.21
N ILE A 727 -14.75 15.37 -22.39
CA ILE A 727 -13.98 15.41 -23.64
C ILE A 727 -14.67 16.28 -24.70
N ASP A 728 -13.87 16.73 -25.68
CA ASP A 728 -14.35 17.36 -26.88
C ASP A 728 -14.69 16.34 -28.00
N ASP A 729 -15.19 16.84 -29.16
CA ASP A 729 -15.54 16.00 -30.32
C ASP A 729 -14.38 15.16 -30.86
N SER A 730 -13.13 15.55 -30.56
CA SER A 730 -11.91 14.85 -30.99
C SER A 730 -11.39 13.89 -29.93
N GLY A 731 -12.03 13.80 -28.76
CA GLY A 731 -11.64 12.94 -27.66
C GLY A 731 -10.57 13.54 -26.72
N HIS A 732 -10.23 14.83 -26.88
CA HIS A 732 -9.28 15.49 -25.97
C HIS A 732 -9.96 15.88 -24.67
N VAL A 733 -9.32 15.58 -23.55
CA VAL A 733 -9.84 15.91 -22.21
C VAL A 733 -9.82 17.41 -22.00
N ARG A 734 -10.97 17.96 -21.63
CA ARG A 734 -11.11 19.39 -21.33
C ARG A 734 -10.71 19.68 -19.88
N ARG A 735 -9.47 20.06 -19.67
CA ARG A 735 -8.91 20.32 -18.33
C ARG A 735 -9.61 21.42 -17.53
N PRO A 736 -10.07 22.55 -18.15
CA PRO A 736 -10.80 23.59 -17.44
C PRO A 736 -12.27 23.26 -17.11
N ALA A 737 -12.76 22.07 -17.42
CA ALA A 737 -14.13 21.64 -17.14
C ALA A 737 -14.44 21.70 -15.63
N LYS A 738 -15.68 22.10 -15.28
CA LYS A 738 -16.17 22.30 -13.90
C LYS A 738 -17.58 21.76 -13.70
N GLU A 739 -17.99 20.82 -14.52
CA GLU A 739 -19.27 20.14 -14.42
C GLU A 739 -19.33 19.30 -13.14
N TYR A 740 -20.53 19.03 -12.62
CA TYR A 740 -20.78 17.98 -11.64
C TYR A 740 -21.30 16.75 -12.38
N VAL A 741 -20.65 15.62 -12.21
CA VAL A 741 -21.03 14.35 -12.83
C VAL A 741 -21.77 13.49 -11.80
N ARG A 742 -23.00 13.08 -12.19
CA ARG A 742 -23.78 12.09 -11.45
C ARG A 742 -23.57 10.72 -12.05
N PHE A 743 -23.30 9.75 -11.21
CA PHE A 743 -23.20 8.36 -11.58
C PHE A 743 -24.45 7.57 -11.14
N THR A 744 -24.87 6.64 -11.96
CA THR A 744 -25.87 5.63 -11.64
C THR A 744 -25.29 4.26 -11.93
N VAL A 745 -25.42 3.33 -10.97
CA VAL A 745 -24.91 1.97 -11.09
C VAL A 745 -26.06 0.98 -10.94
N THR A 746 -26.11 -0.01 -11.82
CA THR A 746 -27.04 -1.13 -11.73
C THR A 746 -26.33 -2.46 -11.93
N GLY A 747 -26.92 -3.56 -11.47
CA GLY A 747 -26.29 -4.88 -11.52
C GLY A 747 -25.52 -5.21 -10.25
N GLU A 748 -24.38 -5.91 -10.38
CA GLU A 748 -23.63 -6.49 -9.27
C GLU A 748 -22.55 -5.54 -8.71
N GLY A 749 -22.88 -4.25 -8.60
CA GLY A 749 -22.03 -3.23 -8.03
C GLY A 749 -22.77 -2.10 -7.34
N GLU A 750 -22.08 -1.36 -6.48
CA GLU A 750 -22.62 -0.20 -5.76
C GLU A 750 -21.60 0.93 -5.66
N ILE A 751 -22.07 2.17 -5.61
CA ILE A 751 -21.22 3.35 -5.39
C ILE A 751 -20.87 3.41 -3.91
N ILE A 752 -19.60 3.66 -3.58
CA ILE A 752 -19.20 3.98 -2.20
C ILE A 752 -19.57 5.44 -1.94
N ASP A 753 -20.72 5.63 -1.31
CA ASP A 753 -21.29 6.91 -0.94
C ASP A 753 -22.29 6.71 0.20
N ASP A 754 -22.39 7.68 1.08
CA ASP A 754 -23.41 7.72 2.13
C ASP A 754 -24.35 8.94 2.02
N GLY A 755 -24.20 9.72 0.94
CA GLY A 755 -24.94 10.96 0.67
C GLY A 755 -24.38 12.18 1.39
N THR A 756 -23.28 12.07 2.16
CA THR A 756 -22.71 13.17 2.95
C THR A 756 -21.30 13.59 2.54
N ILE A 757 -20.62 12.77 1.74
CA ILE A 757 -19.19 12.91 1.42
C ILE A 757 -18.91 13.54 0.05
N ASN A 758 -19.91 14.06 -0.64
CA ASN A 758 -19.80 14.62 -1.98
C ASN A 758 -19.20 13.65 -3.02
N ALA A 759 -19.44 12.34 -2.85
CA ALA A 759 -18.97 11.33 -3.79
C ALA A 759 -19.82 11.29 -5.07
N ASN A 760 -21.14 11.57 -4.95
CA ASN A 760 -22.05 11.54 -6.07
C ASN A 760 -23.22 12.54 -5.87
N PRO A 761 -23.35 13.61 -6.68
CA PRO A 761 -22.53 13.95 -7.86
C PRO A 761 -21.12 14.43 -7.48
N ARG A 762 -20.13 14.10 -8.31
CA ARG A 762 -18.73 14.50 -8.10
C ARG A 762 -18.37 15.68 -9.01
N LEU A 763 -17.70 16.70 -8.43
CA LEU A 763 -17.15 17.82 -9.19
C LEU A 763 -16.00 17.33 -10.09
N VAL A 764 -15.99 17.78 -11.34
CA VAL A 764 -14.88 17.58 -12.26
C VAL A 764 -13.67 18.41 -11.84
N GLU A 765 -12.55 17.75 -11.60
CA GLU A 765 -11.27 18.36 -11.30
C GLU A 765 -10.26 17.99 -12.38
N TRP A 766 -9.64 18.97 -12.99
CA TRP A 766 -8.68 18.75 -14.06
C TRP A 766 -9.21 17.85 -15.19
N GLY A 767 -10.50 18.06 -15.53
CA GLY A 767 -11.19 17.36 -16.62
C GLY A 767 -11.72 15.98 -16.28
N SER A 768 -11.65 15.51 -15.04
CA SER A 768 -12.12 14.20 -14.63
C SER A 768 -12.84 14.20 -13.29
N ALA A 769 -13.82 13.29 -13.13
CA ALA A 769 -14.52 13.01 -11.89
C ALA A 769 -14.38 11.51 -11.54
N PRO A 770 -13.68 11.16 -10.46
CA PRO A 770 -13.56 9.77 -10.00
C PRO A 770 -14.74 9.36 -9.13
N MET A 771 -15.12 8.09 -9.21
CA MET A 771 -16.10 7.41 -8.36
C MET A 771 -15.54 6.06 -7.91
N LEU A 772 -15.79 5.66 -6.67
CA LEU A 772 -15.44 4.33 -6.18
C LEU A 772 -16.62 3.37 -6.40
N LEU A 773 -16.38 2.31 -7.15
CA LEU A 773 -17.33 1.25 -7.43
C LEU A 773 -16.94 -0.01 -6.67
N ARG A 774 -17.76 -0.42 -5.70
CA ARG A 774 -17.60 -1.66 -4.94
C ARG A 774 -18.40 -2.78 -5.58
N SER A 775 -17.84 -3.99 -5.60
CA SER A 775 -18.56 -5.20 -6.04
C SER A 775 -19.57 -5.66 -5.00
N THR A 776 -20.64 -6.35 -5.46
CA THR A 776 -21.42 -7.24 -4.59
C THR A 776 -20.68 -8.58 -4.41
N ARG A 777 -21.27 -9.50 -3.63
CA ARG A 777 -20.74 -10.87 -3.50
C ARG A 777 -21.16 -11.81 -4.62
N LYS A 778 -21.92 -11.34 -5.56
CA LYS A 778 -22.34 -12.08 -6.74
C LYS A 778 -21.59 -11.54 -7.95
N ALA A 779 -20.82 -12.41 -8.59
CA ALA A 779 -20.15 -12.05 -9.83
C ALA A 779 -21.15 -11.81 -10.94
N GLY A 780 -20.90 -10.79 -11.75
CA GLY A 780 -21.79 -10.49 -12.86
C GLY A 780 -21.58 -9.09 -13.45
N LYS A 781 -22.49 -8.74 -14.32
CA LYS A 781 -22.46 -7.47 -15.05
C LYS A 781 -22.80 -6.31 -14.13
N ILE A 782 -22.12 -5.21 -14.35
CA ILE A 782 -22.30 -3.92 -13.70
C ILE A 782 -22.41 -2.89 -14.81
N HIS A 783 -23.54 -2.21 -14.87
CA HIS A 783 -23.77 -1.12 -15.81
C HIS A 783 -23.61 0.22 -15.08
N ILE A 784 -22.82 1.10 -15.64
CA ILE A 784 -22.48 2.41 -15.10
C ILE A 784 -22.93 3.45 -16.10
N HIS A 785 -23.81 4.35 -15.67
CA HIS A 785 -24.24 5.52 -16.42
C HIS A 785 -23.68 6.77 -15.76
N ALA A 786 -23.18 7.72 -16.56
CA ALA A 786 -22.72 9.02 -16.07
C ALA A 786 -23.34 10.16 -16.89
N GLU A 787 -23.87 11.15 -16.21
CA GLU A 787 -24.46 12.35 -16.81
C GLU A 787 -24.06 13.62 -16.04
N VAL A 788 -24.16 14.77 -16.68
CA VAL A 788 -23.93 16.05 -16.02
C VAL A 788 -25.14 16.40 -15.15
N GLN A 789 -24.92 16.74 -13.89
CA GLN A 789 -25.97 17.06 -12.92
C GLN A 789 -26.85 18.23 -13.32
N PHE A 790 -26.27 19.24 -13.99
CA PHE A 790 -26.97 20.47 -14.42
C PHE A 790 -26.87 20.63 -15.93
N PRO A 791 -27.68 19.90 -16.70
CA PRO A 791 -27.60 19.94 -18.15
C PRO A 791 -28.12 21.31 -18.67
N GLY A 792 -27.30 21.97 -19.49
CA GLY A 792 -27.67 23.16 -20.24
C GLY A 792 -27.69 22.87 -21.73
N THR A 793 -27.91 23.90 -22.55
CA THR A 793 -28.02 23.78 -24.03
C THR A 793 -26.80 23.09 -24.68
N ASN A 794 -25.63 23.18 -24.06
CA ASN A 794 -24.38 22.64 -24.59
C ASN A 794 -23.70 21.71 -23.56
N ALA A 795 -24.48 21.06 -22.72
CA ALA A 795 -23.93 20.08 -21.75
C ALA A 795 -23.29 18.89 -22.50
N PRO A 796 -22.23 18.31 -21.96
CA PRO A 796 -21.68 17.05 -22.46
C PRO A 796 -22.75 15.96 -22.50
N THR A 797 -22.77 15.15 -23.54
CA THR A 797 -23.65 13.99 -23.61
C THR A 797 -23.24 12.94 -22.59
N PRO A 798 -24.22 12.22 -22.02
CA PRO A 798 -23.96 11.13 -21.11
C PRO A 798 -23.08 10.02 -21.70
N ALA A 799 -22.51 9.20 -20.83
CA ALA A 799 -21.75 8.01 -21.22
C ALA A 799 -22.18 6.79 -20.40
N ASP A 800 -22.10 5.64 -21.04
CA ASP A 800 -22.38 4.34 -20.45
C ASP A 800 -21.14 3.45 -20.51
N LEU A 801 -20.98 2.59 -19.50
CA LEU A 801 -19.90 1.62 -19.44
C LEU A 801 -20.40 0.32 -18.79
N ASP A 802 -20.21 -0.78 -19.48
CA ASP A 802 -20.43 -2.11 -18.93
C ASP A 802 -19.11 -2.74 -18.50
N ILE A 803 -19.08 -3.25 -17.29
CA ILE A 803 -17.96 -4.05 -16.77
C ILE A 803 -18.48 -5.34 -16.15
N GLU A 804 -17.58 -6.26 -15.81
CA GLU A 804 -17.95 -7.52 -15.17
C GLU A 804 -17.02 -7.78 -13.99
N SER A 805 -17.61 -8.12 -12.83
CA SER A 805 -16.85 -8.62 -11.69
C SER A 805 -16.61 -10.13 -11.83
N VAL A 806 -15.44 -10.59 -11.40
CA VAL A 806 -15.08 -12.01 -11.42
C VAL A 806 -15.48 -12.70 -10.12
N PRO A 807 -15.81 -14.01 -10.15
CA PRO A 807 -16.16 -14.74 -8.94
C PRO A 807 -15.02 -14.74 -7.92
N TYR A 808 -15.36 -14.57 -6.63
CA TYR A 808 -14.45 -14.88 -5.55
C TYR A 808 -14.23 -16.40 -5.50
N THR A 809 -12.97 -16.85 -5.50
CA THR A 809 -12.64 -18.29 -5.58
C THR A 809 -12.53 -18.98 -4.23
N GLY A 810 -12.47 -18.19 -3.12
CA GLY A 810 -12.43 -18.71 -1.76
C GLY A 810 -13.81 -19.08 -1.20
N THR A 811 -13.85 -19.43 0.08
CA THR A 811 -15.09 -19.79 0.78
C THR A 811 -15.42 -18.76 1.84
N PHE A 812 -16.65 -18.31 1.89
CA PHE A 812 -17.14 -17.44 2.95
C PHE A 812 -17.63 -18.23 4.16
N CYS A 813 -17.43 -17.68 5.37
CA CYS A 813 -18.13 -18.11 6.56
C CYS A 813 -19.03 -16.97 7.05
N MET A 814 -20.33 -17.10 6.79
CA MET A 814 -21.33 -16.08 7.10
C MET A 814 -22.72 -16.69 7.25
N ILE A 815 -23.62 -15.96 7.90
CA ILE A 815 -25.07 -16.12 7.82
C ILE A 815 -25.58 -14.82 7.18
N PRO A 816 -26.28 -14.88 6.02
CA PRO A 816 -26.82 -13.69 5.40
C PRO A 816 -27.71 -12.90 6.35
N GLN A 817 -27.49 -11.61 6.45
CA GLN A 817 -28.21 -10.70 7.32
C GLN A 817 -29.12 -9.80 6.48
N GLN A 818 -30.32 -9.54 6.96
CA GLN A 818 -31.17 -8.52 6.34
C GLN A 818 -30.69 -7.14 6.80
N ALA A 819 -30.23 -6.32 5.87
CA ALA A 819 -29.86 -4.95 6.18
C ALA A 819 -31.11 -4.11 6.52
N PRO A 820 -31.06 -3.23 7.52
CA PRO A 820 -32.10 -2.23 7.70
C PRO A 820 -32.15 -1.29 6.50
N VAL A 821 -33.34 -0.74 6.22
CA VAL A 821 -33.47 0.29 5.17
C VAL A 821 -32.66 1.50 5.60
N LYS A 822 -31.62 1.86 4.81
CA LYS A 822 -30.84 3.08 5.04
C LYS A 822 -31.76 4.29 4.93
N LYS A 823 -31.85 5.09 6.01
CA LYS A 823 -32.32 6.47 5.86
C LYS A 823 -31.14 7.28 5.31
N VAL A 824 -31.33 7.83 4.12
CA VAL A 824 -30.36 8.80 3.58
C VAL A 824 -30.42 10.03 4.47
N GLU A 825 -29.36 10.28 5.26
CA GLU A 825 -29.22 11.54 5.96
C GLU A 825 -28.88 12.61 4.91
N THR A 826 -29.69 13.66 4.88
CA THR A 826 -29.39 14.78 4.01
C THR A 826 -28.26 15.62 4.63
N ALA A 827 -27.44 16.24 3.80
CA ALA A 827 -26.30 17.06 4.23
C ALA A 827 -26.66 18.14 5.31
N ALA A 828 -27.94 18.56 5.36
CA ALA A 828 -28.46 19.50 6.34
C ALA A 828 -28.52 18.95 7.77
N THR A 829 -28.40 17.63 7.96
CA THR A 829 -28.46 16.98 9.30
C THR A 829 -27.10 16.59 9.84
N MET A 830 -26.03 16.84 9.10
CA MET A 830 -24.66 16.59 9.61
C MET A 830 -24.33 17.57 10.73
N GLN A 831 -24.34 17.11 11.96
CA GLN A 831 -23.65 17.78 13.04
C GLN A 831 -22.17 17.42 12.96
N TYR A 832 -21.33 18.44 12.95
CA TYR A 832 -19.89 18.28 13.11
C TYR A 832 -19.62 17.57 14.45
N THR A 833 -19.10 16.35 14.40
CA THR A 833 -18.79 15.54 15.58
C THR A 833 -17.31 15.64 16.00
N GLY A 834 -16.51 16.45 15.30
CA GLY A 834 -15.15 16.74 15.71
C GLY A 834 -15.13 17.48 17.05
N GLU A 835 -14.12 17.22 17.87
CA GLU A 835 -13.91 17.95 19.12
C GLU A 835 -13.83 19.45 18.81
N GLN A 836 -14.75 20.23 19.34
CA GLN A 836 -14.62 21.69 19.36
C GLN A 836 -13.69 22.05 20.51
N PHE A 837 -12.47 22.40 20.16
CA PHE A 837 -11.51 22.85 21.17
C PHE A 837 -11.85 24.26 21.66
N THR A 838 -11.84 24.44 22.99
CA THR A 838 -11.88 25.77 23.57
C THR A 838 -10.61 26.54 23.21
N GLU A 839 -10.64 27.89 23.30
CA GLU A 839 -9.44 28.69 23.04
C GLU A 839 -8.29 28.38 24.01
N GLU A 840 -8.61 27.95 25.24
CA GLU A 840 -7.62 27.48 26.20
C GLU A 840 -6.99 26.15 25.78
N GLN A 841 -7.78 25.22 25.26
CA GLN A 841 -7.28 23.96 24.71
C GLN A 841 -6.40 24.20 23.47
N LYS A 842 -6.80 25.11 22.57
CA LYS A 842 -5.97 25.49 21.41
C LYS A 842 -4.65 26.13 21.84
N ALA A 843 -4.68 27.03 22.86
CA ALA A 843 -3.48 27.63 23.40
C ALA A 843 -2.56 26.61 24.07
N GLN A 844 -3.12 25.64 24.79
CA GLN A 844 -2.37 24.54 25.39
C GLN A 844 -1.74 23.65 24.30
N MET A 845 -2.48 23.31 23.22
CA MET A 845 -1.99 22.55 22.08
C MET A 845 -0.83 23.26 21.38
N LEU A 846 -0.96 24.57 21.17
CA LEU A 846 0.09 25.38 20.56
C LEU A 846 1.36 25.40 21.43
N LYS A 847 1.20 25.55 22.74
CA LYS A 847 2.31 25.47 23.69
C LYS A 847 3.00 24.10 23.66
N GLU A 848 2.23 23.01 23.65
CA GLU A 848 2.79 21.64 23.56
C GLU A 848 3.58 21.43 22.27
N VAL A 849 3.11 22.00 21.14
CA VAL A 849 3.85 21.96 19.87
C VAL A 849 5.15 22.77 19.96
N GLN A 850 5.11 23.97 20.58
CA GLN A 850 6.29 24.82 20.77
C GLN A 850 7.32 24.16 21.70
N ASP A 851 6.87 23.55 22.78
CA ASP A 851 7.74 22.82 23.72
C ASP A 851 8.39 21.62 23.04
N GLN A 852 7.65 20.89 22.18
CA GLN A 852 8.22 19.80 21.38
C GLN A 852 9.24 20.31 20.36
N GLN A 853 8.98 21.43 19.68
CA GLN A 853 9.93 22.04 18.75
C GLN A 853 11.22 22.48 19.46
N ALA A 854 11.10 23.02 20.68
CA ALA A 854 12.25 23.37 21.49
C ALA A 854 13.08 22.14 21.91
N ASP A 855 12.43 21.02 22.22
CA ASP A 855 13.09 19.75 22.53
C ASP A 855 13.86 19.17 21.33
N PHE A 856 13.44 19.51 20.10
CA PHE A 856 14.17 19.16 18.86
C PHE A 856 15.28 20.14 18.50
N GLY A 857 15.51 21.20 19.30
CA GLY A 857 16.50 22.23 19.01
C GLY A 857 16.12 23.12 17.81
N ILE A 858 14.86 23.08 17.39
CA ILE A 858 14.31 24.02 16.40
C ILE A 858 14.01 25.32 17.14
N THR A 859 15.04 26.17 17.31
CA THR A 859 14.84 27.56 17.72
C THR A 859 14.30 28.33 16.51
N LYS A 860 13.28 29.17 16.78
CA LYS A 860 12.70 30.09 15.80
C LYS A 860 13.75 30.97 15.13
#